data_e0049c963b1317f748ab217a3c7ca29f
#
_entry.id   e0049c963b1317f748ab217a3c7ca29f
#
_cell.length_a   1.000
_cell.length_b   1.000
_cell.length_c   1.000
_cell.angle_alpha   90.00
_cell.angle_beta   90.00
_cell.angle_gamma   90.00
#
_symmetry.space_group_name_H-M   'P 1'
#
loop_
_entity.id
_entity.type
_entity.pdbx_description
1 polymer ?
#
loop_
_entity_poly.entity_id
_entity_poly.type
_entity_poly.pdbx_seq_one_letter_code
_entity_poly.pdbx_strand_id
1 'polypeptide(L)'
;MPKLPIFRFRDSEPAGCPPLSFYGPVISLSGLQLGVDNLRYDVHLSAKVVEELRSHLIRYIRRFGEVDRLLEMDVPSTSGSPFLQPAAPGKPNARKAVPSDLKSLLVELHLAILNRAKSEENPSIDVLGRLAVAKFLRAELQIQFARILEQCRTKSKALEGLRQVKMLETRELVGTFQIYKKIILRKTGQELFHLLREIEKETLARTRRSLFGDVDSLSYRLFLNPLIFTEDGRDDYLCAEHYYMFGNFDKDPDRFANLRRLALEFLRELGCAEVADEKQSDQIVNVPENAVTLVGTGNSDNSNADDRQCRDRLETWARLLQKEGVLPYVIASYEAVPLLAEYAPRVNPQQLKNALISREESERVEKIIAEGRLSSDRLFAAVGRVASCRGADRNRIAARLLRDLFCYHRDLRSLEAVNAGFDSTNLIGNEKVRELSSMNGMLYEFSPFEDQKSTEGKIVHHVILKADIRDSSRLTRSLVEKGLNPASYFSLNFYEPINKLLKKYDAVKVFLEGDAIIVALLEREGEAMLAVSRACALAWEILNLLRGCNEMLARSGLPQLEVGLGIAYSDSAPLYLMDGDRQIMISEAINDSDRLSSCGKRVRKRMSVEAGVFQVYTFQLAANETVEAAVDEVTINYNVGGICLSEPAFLKLRQEISLTAWRTNFNGPWLDDQREFFVGTVPLANSVFRKIAIRKNRIAQVDVRDFSLIGWTGRHYYEVCANPAVYAALPSEKSASAP
;
A
#
# COMPACT_ATOMS: atom_id res chain seq x y z
N MET A 1 -79.29 40.90 8.92
CA MET A 1 -77.93 40.64 8.34
C MET A 1 -77.33 39.43 8.99
N PRO A 2 -77.17 38.32 8.26
CA PRO A 2 -76.55 37.11 8.83
C PRO A 2 -75.03 37.26 8.83
N LYS A 3 -74.39 36.93 9.97
CA LYS A 3 -72.93 36.93 10.12
C LYS A 3 -72.37 35.77 9.31
N LEU A 4 -71.44 36.06 8.39
CA LEU A 4 -70.63 35.09 7.68
C LEU A 4 -69.70 34.36 8.64
N PRO A 5 -69.47 33.03 8.51
CA PRO A 5 -68.56 32.31 9.34
C PRO A 5 -67.13 32.68 9.00
N ILE A 6 -66.39 33.13 10.00
CA ILE A 6 -64.94 33.35 9.91
C ILE A 6 -64.29 31.95 9.82
N PHE A 7 -63.80 31.57 8.63
CA PHE A 7 -62.90 30.41 8.51
C PHE A 7 -61.61 30.73 9.28
N ARG A 8 -61.47 30.19 10.46
CA ARG A 8 -60.13 30.08 11.08
C ARG A 8 -59.35 29.07 10.28
N PHE A 9 -58.35 29.56 9.56
CA PHE A 9 -57.24 28.70 9.15
C PHE A 9 -56.64 28.11 10.43
N ARG A 10 -56.77 26.81 10.62
CA ARG A 10 -55.96 26.08 11.58
C ARG A 10 -54.52 26.19 11.08
N ASP A 11 -53.71 26.97 11.79
CA ASP A 11 -52.27 26.81 11.74
C ASP A 11 -52.00 25.39 12.22
N SER A 12 -51.81 24.46 11.28
CA SER A 12 -51.26 23.16 11.58
C SER A 12 -49.82 23.41 12.04
N GLU A 13 -49.54 23.02 13.29
CA GLU A 13 -48.14 22.96 13.75
C GLU A 13 -47.33 22.26 12.67
N PRO A 14 -46.14 22.81 12.29
CA PRO A 14 -45.29 22.19 11.28
C PRO A 14 -45.00 20.74 11.71
N ALA A 15 -45.22 19.79 10.80
CA ALA A 15 -44.98 18.39 11.06
C ALA A 15 -43.52 18.22 11.46
N GLY A 16 -43.27 17.89 12.74
CA GLY A 16 -41.93 17.84 13.33
C GLY A 16 -41.02 16.82 12.65
N CYS A 17 -39.73 16.98 12.84
CA CYS A 17 -38.72 16.06 12.32
C CYS A 17 -38.88 14.66 12.94
N PRO A 18 -39.00 13.59 12.16
CA PRO A 18 -38.98 12.23 12.66
C PRO A 18 -37.52 11.83 13.07
N PRO A 19 -37.33 10.75 13.82
CA PRO A 19 -36.01 10.24 14.11
C PRO A 19 -35.32 9.81 12.80
N LEU A 20 -34.14 10.38 12.51
CA LEU A 20 -33.35 10.13 11.30
C LEU A 20 -32.04 9.45 11.65
N SER A 21 -31.58 8.61 10.76
CA SER A 21 -30.27 7.96 10.84
C SER A 21 -29.19 8.80 10.17
N PHE A 22 -27.95 8.64 10.63
CA PHE A 22 -26.78 9.36 10.11
C PHE A 22 -25.79 8.36 9.53
N TYR A 23 -25.26 8.66 8.34
CA TYR A 23 -24.24 7.84 7.70
C TYR A 23 -23.21 8.70 6.97
N GLY A 24 -21.93 8.46 7.28
CA GLY A 24 -20.81 9.04 6.56
C GLY A 24 -20.00 7.92 5.91
N PRO A 25 -19.99 7.81 4.57
CA PRO A 25 -19.17 6.78 3.90
C PRO A 25 -17.69 7.07 4.11
N VAL A 26 -17.00 6.18 4.82
CA VAL A 26 -15.57 6.27 5.09
C VAL A 26 -14.93 4.93 4.78
N ILE A 27 -13.78 4.96 4.11
CA ILE A 27 -12.92 3.79 3.93
C ILE A 27 -11.78 3.90 4.94
N SER A 28 -11.68 2.93 5.84
CA SER A 28 -10.59 2.85 6.80
C SER A 28 -9.49 1.92 6.27
N LEU A 29 -8.28 2.45 6.19
CA LEU A 29 -7.04 1.71 5.93
C LEU A 29 -6.14 1.74 7.18
N SER A 30 -6.74 1.82 8.36
CA SER A 30 -6.04 1.87 9.65
C SER A 30 -5.26 0.58 9.91
N GLY A 31 -4.13 0.70 10.58
CA GLY A 31 -3.25 -0.44 10.90
C GLY A 31 -2.42 -0.94 9.73
N LEU A 32 -2.46 -0.27 8.57
CA LEU A 32 -1.60 -0.56 7.43
C LEU A 32 -0.34 0.31 7.46
N GLN A 33 0.78 -0.27 7.01
CA GLN A 33 2.04 0.44 6.88
C GLN A 33 2.12 1.12 5.50
N LEU A 34 2.47 2.41 5.49
CA LEU A 34 2.70 3.16 4.25
C LEU A 34 3.91 2.62 3.50
N GLY A 35 3.88 2.73 2.18
CA GLY A 35 4.96 2.32 1.29
C GLY A 35 6.16 3.26 1.29
N VAL A 36 7.06 3.06 0.35
CA VAL A 36 8.36 3.77 0.28
C VAL A 36 8.23 5.28 0.11
N ASP A 37 7.14 5.78 -0.43
CA ASP A 37 6.87 7.22 -0.56
C ASP A 37 6.28 7.86 0.72
N ASN A 38 5.96 7.07 1.73
CA ASN A 38 5.32 7.47 3.00
C ASN A 38 3.97 8.20 2.85
N LEU A 39 3.35 8.11 1.69
CA LEU A 39 2.07 8.76 1.38
C LEU A 39 1.00 7.73 1.00
N ARG A 40 1.40 6.64 0.37
CA ARG A 40 0.50 5.63 -0.20
C ARG A 40 0.91 4.23 0.23
N TYR A 41 -0.04 3.31 0.15
CA TYR A 41 0.19 1.90 0.43
C TYR A 41 0.69 1.19 -0.82
N ASP A 42 1.82 0.51 -0.73
CA ASP A 42 2.44 -0.19 -1.85
C ASP A 42 1.78 -1.56 -2.07
N VAL A 43 1.18 -1.73 -3.24
CA VAL A 43 0.51 -2.98 -3.63
C VAL A 43 1.13 -3.54 -4.90
N HIS A 44 1.41 -4.83 -4.90
CA HIS A 44 1.86 -5.58 -6.07
C HIS A 44 0.86 -6.71 -6.38
N LEU A 45 0.39 -6.72 -7.63
CA LEU A 45 -0.36 -7.85 -8.19
C LEU A 45 0.62 -8.71 -8.99
N SER A 46 0.58 -10.04 -8.82
CA SER A 46 1.52 -10.93 -9.52
C SER A 46 1.46 -10.74 -11.03
N ALA A 47 2.61 -10.87 -11.70
CA ALA A 47 2.71 -10.66 -13.14
C ALA A 47 1.75 -11.57 -13.94
N LYS A 48 1.53 -12.81 -13.48
CA LYS A 48 0.60 -13.76 -14.09
C LYS A 48 -0.84 -13.26 -14.01
N VAL A 49 -1.28 -12.82 -12.82
CA VAL A 49 -2.63 -12.24 -12.64
C VAL A 49 -2.84 -11.03 -13.54
N VAL A 50 -1.86 -10.13 -13.58
CA VAL A 50 -1.91 -8.93 -14.42
C VAL A 50 -2.07 -9.30 -15.90
N GLU A 51 -1.32 -10.28 -16.39
CA GLU A 51 -1.39 -10.73 -17.81
C GLU A 51 -2.72 -11.41 -18.12
N GLU A 52 -3.23 -12.25 -17.23
CA GLU A 52 -4.52 -12.90 -17.40
C GLU A 52 -5.68 -11.88 -17.37
N LEU A 53 -5.68 -10.94 -16.43
CA LEU A 53 -6.66 -9.85 -16.37
C LEU A 53 -6.64 -9.00 -17.65
N ARG A 54 -5.45 -8.63 -18.15
CA ARG A 54 -5.27 -7.93 -19.42
C ARG A 54 -5.86 -8.70 -20.60
N SER A 55 -5.60 -9.99 -20.67
CA SER A 55 -6.11 -10.88 -21.73
C SER A 55 -7.64 -10.91 -21.75
N HIS A 56 -8.27 -10.93 -20.58
CA HIS A 56 -9.73 -10.87 -20.46
C HIS A 56 -10.29 -9.50 -20.88
N LEU A 57 -9.67 -8.40 -20.43
CA LEU A 57 -10.07 -7.04 -20.81
C LEU A 57 -9.97 -6.82 -22.32
N ILE A 58 -8.88 -7.25 -22.95
CA ILE A 58 -8.69 -7.20 -24.40
C ILE A 58 -9.83 -7.94 -25.10
N ARG A 59 -10.20 -9.14 -24.62
CA ARG A 59 -11.28 -9.95 -25.19
C ARG A 59 -12.62 -9.24 -25.11
N TYR A 60 -12.97 -8.63 -23.97
CA TYR A 60 -14.21 -7.86 -23.82
C TYR A 60 -14.23 -6.61 -24.72
N ILE A 61 -13.15 -5.82 -24.77
CA ILE A 61 -13.07 -4.61 -25.60
C ILE A 61 -13.17 -4.98 -27.08
N ARG A 62 -12.48 -6.03 -27.52
CA ARG A 62 -12.56 -6.51 -28.92
C ARG A 62 -13.96 -6.99 -29.27
N ARG A 63 -14.61 -7.75 -28.38
CA ARG A 63 -15.98 -8.26 -28.55
C ARG A 63 -16.98 -7.11 -28.66
N PHE A 64 -16.97 -6.14 -27.73
CA PHE A 64 -17.89 -5.01 -27.76
C PHE A 64 -17.58 -3.99 -28.85
N GLY A 65 -16.34 -3.95 -29.31
CA GLY A 65 -15.89 -3.11 -30.41
C GLY A 65 -16.00 -3.74 -31.79
N GLU A 66 -16.38 -5.02 -31.88
CA GLU A 66 -16.54 -5.79 -33.12
C GLU A 66 -15.31 -5.73 -34.05
N VAL A 67 -14.10 -5.65 -33.48
CA VAL A 67 -12.83 -5.49 -34.22
C VAL A 67 -12.09 -6.80 -34.47
N ASP A 68 -12.62 -7.95 -34.04
CA ASP A 68 -11.97 -9.25 -34.22
C ASP A 68 -11.70 -9.57 -35.68
N ARG A 69 -12.70 -9.33 -36.56
CA ARG A 69 -12.55 -9.58 -38.01
C ARG A 69 -11.39 -8.78 -38.62
N LEU A 70 -11.20 -7.51 -38.21
CA LEU A 70 -10.12 -6.67 -38.69
C LEU A 70 -8.75 -7.18 -38.21
N LEU A 71 -8.66 -7.54 -36.95
CA LEU A 71 -7.40 -8.00 -36.33
C LEU A 71 -6.96 -9.38 -36.80
N GLU A 72 -7.88 -10.25 -37.21
CA GLU A 72 -7.62 -11.62 -37.70
C GLU A 72 -7.35 -11.67 -39.21
N MET A 73 -7.56 -10.59 -39.96
CA MET A 73 -7.24 -10.56 -41.39
C MET A 73 -5.75 -10.80 -41.62
N ASP A 74 -5.38 -11.78 -42.50
CA ASP A 74 -4.00 -11.98 -42.87
C ASP A 74 -3.47 -10.83 -43.72
N VAL A 75 -2.29 -10.32 -43.35
CA VAL A 75 -1.53 -9.38 -44.20
C VAL A 75 -0.65 -10.23 -45.09
N PRO A 76 -0.81 -10.18 -46.43
CA PRO A 76 0.10 -10.90 -47.33
C PRO A 76 1.54 -10.39 -47.11
N SER A 77 2.45 -11.28 -46.79
CA SER A 77 3.88 -10.96 -46.68
C SER A 77 4.41 -10.54 -48.06
N THR A 78 4.59 -9.23 -48.26
CA THR A 78 5.28 -8.66 -49.40
C THR A 78 6.81 -8.74 -49.20
N SER A 79 7.36 -9.95 -49.19
CA SER A 79 8.81 -10.16 -49.36
C SER A 79 9.05 -11.53 -49.96
N GLY A 80 8.87 -11.57 -51.26
CA GLY A 80 9.44 -12.63 -52.07
C GLY A 80 10.94 -12.47 -52.18
N SER A 81 11.71 -13.09 -51.33
CA SER A 81 13.07 -13.47 -51.55
C SER A 81 13.16 -14.99 -51.42
N PRO A 82 13.49 -15.77 -52.50
CA PRO A 82 13.43 -17.22 -52.45
C PRO A 82 14.62 -17.90 -51.77
N PHE A 83 15.51 -17.15 -51.12
CA PHE A 83 16.70 -17.70 -50.46
C PHE A 83 16.77 -17.24 -49.03
N LEU A 84 16.21 -18.02 -48.15
CA LEU A 84 16.53 -18.25 -46.74
C LEU A 84 15.26 -18.65 -46.01
N GLN A 85 15.00 -19.95 -46.01
CA GLN A 85 14.07 -20.51 -45.05
C GLN A 85 14.72 -20.41 -43.65
N PRO A 86 14.20 -19.59 -42.71
CA PRO A 86 14.57 -19.77 -41.34
C PRO A 86 13.92 -21.03 -40.86
N ALA A 87 14.67 -21.93 -40.24
CA ALA A 87 14.21 -23.12 -39.58
C ALA A 87 12.95 -22.76 -38.73
N ALA A 88 11.89 -23.52 -38.95
CA ALA A 88 10.66 -23.38 -38.16
C ALA A 88 11.01 -23.41 -36.67
N PRO A 89 10.62 -22.40 -35.88
CA PRO A 89 10.78 -22.48 -34.44
C PRO A 89 9.91 -23.66 -33.99
N GLY A 90 10.54 -24.64 -33.35
CA GLY A 90 9.88 -25.78 -32.76
C GLY A 90 8.68 -25.28 -31.94
N LYS A 91 7.49 -25.76 -32.25
CA LYS A 91 6.30 -25.49 -31.45
C LYS A 91 6.64 -25.80 -30.00
N PRO A 92 6.61 -24.81 -29.08
CA PRO A 92 6.56 -25.17 -27.70
C PRO A 92 5.26 -25.93 -27.50
N ASN A 93 5.33 -27.14 -26.96
CA ASN A 93 4.20 -27.86 -26.41
C ASN A 93 3.66 -27.07 -25.20
N ALA A 94 3.13 -25.91 -25.45
CA ALA A 94 2.25 -25.24 -24.51
C ALA A 94 0.99 -26.08 -24.46
N ARG A 95 0.82 -26.91 -23.43
CA ARG A 95 -0.50 -27.30 -22.97
C ARG A 95 -1.32 -26.02 -23.03
N LYS A 96 -2.31 -25.95 -23.95
CA LYS A 96 -3.34 -24.92 -23.96
C LYS A 96 -3.98 -25.00 -22.57
N ALA A 97 -3.52 -24.19 -21.64
CA ALA A 97 -4.24 -23.97 -20.40
C ALA A 97 -5.64 -23.53 -20.83
N VAL A 98 -6.64 -24.25 -20.36
CA VAL A 98 -8.04 -23.84 -20.50
C VAL A 98 -8.09 -22.41 -19.97
N PRO A 99 -8.57 -21.41 -20.76
CA PRO A 99 -8.60 -20.04 -20.27
C PRO A 99 -9.42 -20.03 -18.99
N SER A 100 -8.81 -19.65 -17.87
CA SER A 100 -9.53 -19.47 -16.60
C SER A 100 -10.66 -18.49 -16.87
N ASP A 101 -11.85 -18.77 -16.36
CA ASP A 101 -12.95 -17.82 -16.42
C ASP A 101 -12.54 -16.59 -15.57
N LEU A 102 -12.77 -15.38 -16.08
CA LEU A 102 -12.44 -14.14 -15.36
C LEU A 102 -12.99 -14.12 -13.94
N LYS A 103 -14.19 -14.68 -13.75
CA LYS A 103 -14.79 -14.79 -12.42
C LYS A 103 -13.95 -15.68 -11.50
N SER A 104 -13.51 -16.83 -11.95
CA SER A 104 -12.66 -17.75 -11.17
C SER A 104 -11.35 -17.09 -10.78
N LEU A 105 -10.68 -16.41 -11.72
CA LEU A 105 -9.45 -15.67 -11.45
C LEU A 105 -9.65 -14.58 -10.39
N LEU A 106 -10.72 -13.78 -10.50
CA LEU A 106 -11.04 -12.75 -9.52
C LEU A 106 -11.40 -13.35 -8.15
N VAL A 107 -12.10 -14.48 -8.10
CA VAL A 107 -12.40 -15.18 -6.83
C VAL A 107 -11.11 -15.66 -6.17
N GLU A 108 -10.22 -16.32 -6.91
CA GLU A 108 -8.92 -16.78 -6.39
C GLU A 108 -8.08 -15.63 -5.85
N LEU A 109 -8.02 -14.51 -6.58
CA LEU A 109 -7.30 -13.32 -6.14
C LEU A 109 -7.90 -12.74 -4.85
N HIS A 110 -9.23 -12.64 -4.77
CA HIS A 110 -9.89 -12.13 -3.56
C HIS A 110 -9.76 -13.10 -2.36
N LEU A 111 -9.69 -14.41 -2.61
CA LEU A 111 -9.40 -15.39 -1.56
C LEU A 111 -7.95 -15.25 -1.05
N ALA A 112 -6.99 -15.02 -1.94
CA ALA A 112 -5.61 -14.75 -1.54
C ALA A 112 -5.50 -13.49 -0.67
N ILE A 113 -6.20 -12.40 -1.05
CA ILE A 113 -6.31 -11.16 -0.27
C ILE A 113 -6.91 -11.43 1.12
N LEU A 114 -8.03 -12.18 1.18
CA LEU A 114 -8.70 -12.52 2.44
C LEU A 114 -7.83 -13.38 3.37
N ASN A 115 -7.10 -14.35 2.79
CA ASN A 115 -6.20 -15.19 3.58
C ASN A 115 -5.05 -14.38 4.19
N ARG A 116 -4.50 -13.42 3.44
CA ARG A 116 -3.50 -12.51 3.97
C ARG A 116 -4.09 -11.61 5.07
N ALA A 117 -5.27 -11.04 4.85
CA ALA A 117 -5.95 -10.24 5.85
C ALA A 117 -6.23 -11.03 7.15
N LYS A 118 -6.55 -12.33 7.02
CA LYS A 118 -6.72 -13.24 8.14
C LYS A 118 -5.41 -13.53 8.85
N SER A 119 -4.32 -13.82 8.13
CA SER A 119 -3.02 -14.15 8.72
C SER A 119 -2.40 -12.97 9.47
N GLU A 120 -2.65 -11.75 9.03
CA GLU A 120 -2.18 -10.53 9.68
C GLU A 120 -3.22 -9.92 10.66
N GLU A 121 -4.36 -10.61 10.85
CA GLU A 121 -5.48 -10.18 11.71
C GLU A 121 -5.97 -8.73 11.42
N ASN A 122 -5.77 -8.26 10.19
CA ASN A 122 -6.08 -6.90 9.78
C ASN A 122 -7.07 -6.84 8.59
N PRO A 123 -8.34 -6.51 8.83
CA PRO A 123 -9.36 -6.41 7.78
C PRO A 123 -9.08 -5.30 6.74
N SER A 124 -8.26 -4.29 7.09
CA SER A 124 -7.90 -3.21 6.16
C SER A 124 -7.11 -3.72 4.95
N ILE A 125 -6.44 -4.87 5.06
CA ILE A 125 -5.75 -5.53 3.93
C ILE A 125 -6.75 -6.01 2.88
N ASP A 126 -7.92 -6.57 3.28
CA ASP A 126 -8.97 -6.94 2.32
C ASP A 126 -9.51 -5.72 1.58
N VAL A 127 -9.68 -4.61 2.30
CA VAL A 127 -10.13 -3.34 1.68
C VAL A 127 -9.09 -2.83 0.69
N LEU A 128 -7.81 -2.77 1.09
CA LEU A 128 -6.71 -2.33 0.23
C LEU A 128 -6.59 -3.21 -1.02
N GLY A 129 -6.67 -4.52 -0.88
CA GLY A 129 -6.59 -5.45 -2.02
C GLY A 129 -7.74 -5.25 -3.02
N ARG A 130 -8.98 -5.06 -2.55
CA ARG A 130 -10.12 -4.77 -3.43
C ARG A 130 -9.99 -3.42 -4.12
N LEU A 131 -9.52 -2.39 -3.42
CA LEU A 131 -9.20 -1.09 -4.02
C LEU A 131 -8.13 -1.23 -5.10
N ALA A 132 -7.06 -1.97 -4.84
CA ALA A 132 -5.98 -2.21 -5.79
C ALA A 132 -6.49 -2.90 -7.07
N VAL A 133 -7.29 -3.96 -6.95
CA VAL A 133 -7.90 -4.67 -8.08
C VAL A 133 -8.80 -3.72 -8.89
N ALA A 134 -9.68 -2.97 -8.24
CA ALA A 134 -10.57 -2.04 -8.93
C ALA A 134 -9.81 -0.89 -9.62
N LYS A 135 -8.79 -0.33 -8.95
CA LYS A 135 -7.89 0.69 -9.52
C LYS A 135 -7.17 0.15 -10.75
N PHE A 136 -6.62 -1.06 -10.67
CA PHE A 136 -5.95 -1.72 -11.78
C PHE A 136 -6.88 -1.89 -12.98
N LEU A 137 -8.06 -2.50 -12.77
CA LEU A 137 -9.03 -2.74 -13.84
C LEU A 137 -9.49 -1.44 -14.49
N ARG A 138 -9.74 -0.40 -13.70
CA ARG A 138 -10.15 0.93 -14.20
C ARG A 138 -9.08 1.58 -15.07
N ALA A 139 -7.82 1.52 -14.66
CA ALA A 139 -6.69 2.05 -15.44
C ALA A 139 -6.45 1.24 -16.73
N GLU A 140 -6.46 -0.09 -16.62
CA GLU A 140 -6.20 -0.99 -17.76
C GLU A 140 -7.27 -0.88 -18.85
N LEU A 141 -8.53 -0.60 -18.51
CA LEU A 141 -9.58 -0.38 -19.52
C LEU A 141 -9.16 0.68 -20.53
N GLN A 142 -8.67 1.82 -20.08
CA GLN A 142 -8.24 2.93 -20.95
C GLN A 142 -6.99 2.54 -21.76
N ILE A 143 -6.02 1.92 -21.09
CA ILE A 143 -4.74 1.50 -21.70
C ILE A 143 -4.99 0.46 -22.81
N GLN A 144 -5.78 -0.57 -22.51
CA GLN A 144 -6.03 -1.65 -23.47
C GLN A 144 -6.88 -1.17 -24.66
N PHE A 145 -7.84 -0.27 -24.44
CA PHE A 145 -8.57 0.35 -25.54
C PHE A 145 -7.63 1.11 -26.49
N ALA A 146 -6.75 1.95 -25.94
CA ALA A 146 -5.78 2.70 -26.74
C ALA A 146 -4.84 1.77 -27.52
N ARG A 147 -4.38 0.68 -26.89
CA ARG A 147 -3.52 -0.33 -27.52
C ARG A 147 -4.23 -1.04 -28.67
N ILE A 148 -5.48 -1.46 -28.48
CA ILE A 148 -6.28 -2.12 -29.52
C ILE A 148 -6.56 -1.16 -30.67
N LEU A 149 -6.88 0.10 -30.38
CA LEU A 149 -7.08 1.12 -31.42
C LEU A 149 -5.84 1.29 -32.30
N GLU A 150 -4.66 1.34 -31.69
CA GLU A 150 -3.41 1.47 -32.44
C GLU A 150 -3.10 0.20 -33.24
N GLN A 151 -3.37 -0.99 -32.72
CA GLN A 151 -3.31 -2.24 -33.48
C GLN A 151 -4.24 -2.22 -34.69
N CYS A 152 -5.49 -1.75 -34.52
CA CYS A 152 -6.46 -1.62 -35.63
C CYS A 152 -5.98 -0.63 -36.70
N ARG A 153 -5.40 0.51 -36.29
CA ARG A 153 -4.81 1.50 -37.21
C ARG A 153 -3.63 0.94 -38.00
N THR A 154 -2.71 0.27 -37.30
CA THR A 154 -1.53 -0.36 -37.93
C THR A 154 -1.96 -1.44 -38.92
N LYS A 155 -2.92 -2.29 -38.53
CA LYS A 155 -3.46 -3.32 -39.38
C LYS A 155 -4.17 -2.73 -40.61
N SER A 156 -5.00 -1.69 -40.45
CA SER A 156 -5.67 -1.00 -41.55
C SER A 156 -4.66 -0.42 -42.54
N LYS A 157 -3.59 0.25 -42.06
CA LYS A 157 -2.49 0.74 -42.93
C LYS A 157 -1.80 -0.37 -43.69
N ALA A 158 -1.53 -1.50 -43.03
CA ALA A 158 -0.89 -2.66 -43.67
C ALA A 158 -1.75 -3.30 -44.77
N LEU A 159 -3.08 -3.16 -44.67
CA LEU A 159 -4.04 -3.66 -45.66
C LEU A 159 -4.32 -2.65 -46.80
N GLU A 160 -3.79 -1.42 -46.74
CA GLU A 160 -3.99 -0.36 -47.76
C GLU A 160 -3.50 -0.75 -49.17
N GLY A 161 -2.61 -1.73 -49.31
CA GLY A 161 -2.16 -2.26 -50.60
C GLY A 161 -3.12 -3.24 -51.27
N LEU A 162 -4.21 -3.65 -50.57
CA LEU A 162 -5.19 -4.60 -51.06
C LEU A 162 -6.48 -3.90 -51.47
N ARG A 163 -6.92 -4.09 -52.69
CA ARG A 163 -8.17 -3.63 -53.35
C ARG A 163 -8.96 -2.49 -52.62
N GLN A 164 -9.17 -1.36 -53.27
CA GLN A 164 -9.82 -0.11 -52.76
C GLN A 164 -11.09 -0.32 -51.90
N VAL A 165 -11.93 -1.32 -52.23
CA VAL A 165 -13.20 -1.56 -51.50
C VAL A 165 -12.91 -2.04 -50.06
N LYS A 166 -11.97 -2.94 -49.84
CA LYS A 166 -11.61 -3.42 -48.50
C LYS A 166 -10.93 -2.34 -47.64
N MET A 167 -10.26 -1.40 -48.28
CA MET A 167 -9.62 -0.27 -47.61
C MET A 167 -10.64 0.72 -46.99
N LEU A 168 -11.74 0.99 -47.68
CA LEU A 168 -12.80 1.85 -47.15
C LEU A 168 -13.49 1.18 -45.94
N GLU A 169 -13.84 -0.10 -46.06
CA GLU A 169 -14.45 -0.86 -44.96
C GLU A 169 -13.56 -0.89 -43.69
N THR A 170 -12.26 -1.13 -43.84
CA THR A 170 -11.35 -1.17 -42.71
C THR A 170 -11.15 0.20 -42.05
N ARG A 171 -11.09 1.28 -42.81
CA ARG A 171 -11.03 2.66 -42.28
C ARG A 171 -12.32 3.04 -41.54
N GLU A 172 -13.47 2.65 -42.09
CA GLU A 172 -14.78 2.88 -41.48
C GLU A 172 -14.88 2.13 -40.13
N LEU A 173 -14.44 0.85 -40.08
CA LEU A 173 -14.40 0.06 -38.84
C LEU A 173 -13.52 0.72 -37.78
N VAL A 174 -12.31 1.18 -38.13
CA VAL A 174 -11.43 1.88 -37.18
C VAL A 174 -12.05 3.19 -36.71
N GLY A 175 -12.66 3.96 -37.62
CA GLY A 175 -13.38 5.19 -37.27
C GLY A 175 -14.55 4.94 -36.33
N THR A 176 -15.35 3.92 -36.63
CA THR A 176 -16.48 3.48 -35.78
C THR A 176 -16.00 3.06 -34.40
N PHE A 177 -14.97 2.21 -34.31
CA PHE A 177 -14.37 1.80 -33.02
C PHE A 177 -13.91 3.00 -32.19
N GLN A 178 -13.28 4.00 -32.81
CA GLN A 178 -12.85 5.21 -32.12
C GLN A 178 -14.03 6.06 -31.64
N ILE A 179 -15.07 6.25 -32.48
CA ILE A 179 -16.27 7.04 -32.14
C ILE A 179 -17.02 6.38 -30.97
N TYR A 180 -17.15 5.05 -30.98
CA TYR A 180 -17.88 4.31 -29.94
C TYR A 180 -17.05 4.01 -28.69
N LYS A 181 -15.87 4.65 -28.50
CA LYS A 181 -15.00 4.47 -27.31
C LYS A 181 -15.79 4.47 -26.01
N LYS A 182 -16.59 5.50 -25.76
CA LYS A 182 -17.37 5.62 -24.50
C LYS A 182 -18.33 4.45 -24.30
N ILE A 183 -19.00 4.01 -25.35
CA ILE A 183 -19.98 2.91 -25.30
C ILE A 183 -19.27 1.58 -25.03
N ILE A 184 -18.15 1.31 -25.69
CA ILE A 184 -17.36 0.11 -25.54
C ILE A 184 -16.82 -0.01 -24.12
N LEU A 185 -16.17 1.07 -23.63
CA LEU A 185 -15.60 1.10 -22.28
C LEU A 185 -16.69 0.94 -21.21
N ARG A 186 -17.86 1.57 -21.42
CA ARG A 186 -19.01 1.43 -20.54
C ARG A 186 -19.53 0.00 -20.47
N LYS A 187 -19.75 -0.67 -21.61
CA LYS A 187 -20.20 -2.06 -21.64
C LYS A 187 -19.20 -2.97 -20.94
N THR A 188 -17.89 -2.77 -21.19
CA THR A 188 -16.83 -3.51 -20.50
C THR A 188 -16.83 -3.24 -19.00
N GLY A 189 -16.98 -1.99 -18.58
CA GLY A 189 -17.08 -1.60 -17.19
C GLY A 189 -18.31 -2.20 -16.47
N GLN A 190 -19.45 -2.29 -17.15
CA GLN A 190 -20.66 -2.93 -16.63
C GLN A 190 -20.45 -4.43 -16.36
N GLU A 191 -19.80 -5.16 -17.28
CA GLU A 191 -19.47 -6.58 -17.08
C GLU A 191 -18.54 -6.77 -15.88
N LEU A 192 -17.49 -5.97 -15.77
CA LEU A 192 -16.56 -6.00 -14.62
C LEU A 192 -17.27 -5.69 -13.30
N PHE A 193 -18.10 -4.65 -13.30
CA PHE A 193 -18.88 -4.28 -12.13
C PHE A 193 -19.82 -5.40 -11.68
N HIS A 194 -20.47 -6.04 -12.63
CA HIS A 194 -21.39 -7.15 -12.34
C HIS A 194 -20.66 -8.31 -11.67
N LEU A 195 -19.49 -8.71 -12.21
CA LEU A 195 -18.66 -9.76 -11.64
C LEU A 195 -18.14 -9.43 -10.24
N LEU A 196 -17.58 -8.24 -10.05
CA LEU A 196 -17.06 -7.81 -8.75
C LEU A 196 -18.16 -7.73 -7.69
N ARG A 197 -19.33 -7.22 -8.07
CA ARG A 197 -20.52 -7.17 -7.20
C ARG A 197 -21.00 -8.55 -6.81
N GLU A 198 -21.06 -9.50 -7.75
CA GLU A 198 -21.44 -10.88 -7.49
C GLU A 198 -20.47 -11.56 -6.51
N ILE A 199 -19.16 -11.38 -6.73
CA ILE A 199 -18.12 -11.88 -5.84
C ILE A 199 -18.28 -11.30 -4.43
N GLU A 200 -18.45 -9.99 -4.31
CA GLU A 200 -18.57 -9.32 -3.02
C GLU A 200 -19.84 -9.72 -2.27
N LYS A 201 -21.00 -9.74 -2.95
CA LYS A 201 -22.31 -9.92 -2.35
C LYS A 201 -22.68 -11.39 -2.12
N GLU A 202 -22.29 -12.26 -3.03
CA GLU A 202 -22.78 -13.64 -3.06
C GLU A 202 -21.69 -14.65 -2.73
N THR A 203 -20.54 -14.57 -3.41
CA THR A 203 -19.50 -15.60 -3.31
C THR A 203 -18.71 -15.50 -2.00
N LEU A 204 -18.21 -14.32 -1.64
CA LEU A 204 -17.31 -14.11 -0.51
C LEU A 204 -17.95 -13.40 0.69
N ALA A 205 -19.22 -13.00 0.62
CA ALA A 205 -19.90 -12.30 1.70
C ALA A 205 -19.89 -13.07 3.03
N ARG A 206 -20.17 -14.38 2.97
CA ARG A 206 -20.18 -15.26 4.14
C ARG A 206 -18.78 -15.39 4.75
N THR A 207 -17.77 -15.55 3.90
CA THR A 207 -16.38 -15.66 4.33
C THR A 207 -15.92 -14.40 5.05
N ARG A 208 -16.23 -13.22 4.52
CA ARG A 208 -15.91 -11.94 5.18
C ARG A 208 -16.57 -11.78 6.53
N ARG A 209 -17.89 -12.07 6.61
CA ARG A 209 -18.62 -12.03 7.89
C ARG A 209 -18.04 -12.98 8.92
N SER A 210 -17.68 -14.19 8.51
CA SER A 210 -17.06 -15.18 9.41
C SER A 210 -15.68 -14.74 9.93
N LEU A 211 -14.91 -14.03 9.11
CA LEU A 211 -13.56 -13.58 9.49
C LEU A 211 -13.54 -12.28 10.30
N PHE A 212 -14.41 -11.32 9.94
CA PHE A 212 -14.31 -9.94 10.44
C PHE A 212 -15.57 -9.43 11.13
N GLY A 213 -16.61 -10.27 11.24
CA GLY A 213 -17.89 -9.90 11.83
C GLY A 213 -18.81 -9.16 10.85
N ASP A 214 -20.00 -8.80 11.35
CA ASP A 214 -21.05 -8.13 10.57
C ASP A 214 -20.90 -6.61 10.78
N VAL A 215 -20.08 -5.95 9.94
CA VAL A 215 -19.89 -4.51 9.98
C VAL A 215 -20.57 -3.89 8.76
N ASP A 216 -21.60 -3.10 9.01
CA ASP A 216 -22.35 -2.37 7.99
C ASP A 216 -21.59 -1.11 7.55
N SER A 217 -20.38 -1.28 7.01
CA SER A 217 -19.51 -0.21 6.57
C SER A 217 -19.34 -0.20 5.04
N LEU A 218 -18.92 0.94 4.48
CA LEU A 218 -18.57 1.05 3.06
C LEU A 218 -17.51 0.02 2.66
N SER A 219 -16.60 -0.34 3.57
CA SER A 219 -15.55 -1.32 3.36
C SER A 219 -16.07 -2.70 2.94
N TYR A 220 -17.29 -3.08 3.37
CA TYR A 220 -17.93 -4.35 3.00
C TYR A 220 -18.83 -4.25 1.78
N ARG A 221 -19.12 -3.03 1.30
CA ARG A 221 -20.03 -2.73 0.20
C ARG A 221 -19.36 -1.96 -0.93
N LEU A 222 -18.06 -2.13 -1.11
CA LEU A 222 -17.25 -1.36 -2.06
C LEU A 222 -17.80 -1.48 -3.49
N PHE A 223 -18.12 -2.69 -3.94
CA PHE A 223 -18.61 -2.98 -5.28
C PHE A 223 -20.15 -2.94 -5.40
N LEU A 224 -20.86 -2.53 -4.36
CA LEU A 224 -22.29 -2.23 -4.48
C LEU A 224 -22.56 -0.86 -5.06
N ASN A 225 -21.59 0.03 -5.05
CA ASN A 225 -21.70 1.35 -5.65
C ASN A 225 -21.57 1.27 -7.17
N PRO A 226 -22.63 1.55 -7.94
CA PRO A 226 -22.62 1.44 -9.39
C PRO A 226 -21.71 2.48 -10.08
N LEU A 227 -21.33 3.52 -9.37
CA LEU A 227 -20.53 4.62 -9.92
C LEU A 227 -19.02 4.36 -9.93
N ILE A 228 -18.56 3.24 -9.34
CA ILE A 228 -17.13 2.97 -9.15
C ILE A 228 -16.31 2.92 -10.46
N PHE A 229 -16.94 2.57 -11.59
CA PHE A 229 -16.30 2.56 -12.91
C PHE A 229 -16.62 3.78 -13.75
N THR A 230 -17.31 4.79 -13.21
CA THR A 230 -17.48 6.10 -13.85
C THR A 230 -16.27 6.99 -13.58
N GLU A 231 -16.03 8.01 -14.41
CA GLU A 231 -14.93 8.96 -14.18
C GLU A 231 -15.26 9.95 -13.06
N ASP A 232 -16.48 10.49 -13.08
CA ASP A 232 -16.93 11.58 -12.20
C ASP A 232 -18.27 11.33 -11.50
N GLY A 233 -18.79 10.12 -11.59
CA GLY A 233 -20.11 9.77 -11.07
C GLY A 233 -21.28 10.24 -11.96
N ARG A 234 -20.99 10.79 -13.13
CA ARG A 234 -21.99 11.33 -14.07
C ARG A 234 -22.21 10.48 -15.32
N ASP A 235 -21.56 9.33 -15.42
CA ASP A 235 -21.79 8.42 -16.52
C ASP A 235 -23.10 7.65 -16.33
N ASP A 236 -24.14 8.23 -16.85
CA ASP A 236 -25.53 7.80 -16.85
C ASP A 236 -25.72 6.41 -17.41
N TYR A 237 -24.82 5.96 -18.20
CA TYR A 237 -25.03 4.73 -18.93
C TYR A 237 -24.66 3.46 -18.14
N LEU A 238 -23.91 3.59 -17.07
CA LEU A 238 -23.66 2.46 -16.18
C LEU A 238 -24.87 2.10 -15.32
N CYS A 239 -25.69 3.10 -14.95
CA CYS A 239 -26.82 2.95 -14.06
C CYS A 239 -28.01 3.79 -14.49
N ALA A 240 -28.36 3.71 -15.76
CA ALA A 240 -29.33 4.56 -16.44
C ALA A 240 -30.68 4.71 -15.72
N GLU A 241 -31.15 3.69 -14.99
CA GLU A 241 -32.50 3.68 -14.45
C GLU A 241 -32.69 4.63 -13.26
N HIS A 242 -31.64 4.92 -12.48
CA HIS A 242 -31.75 5.68 -11.23
C HIS A 242 -31.08 7.05 -11.29
N TYR A 243 -29.93 7.16 -11.96
CA TYR A 243 -29.07 8.35 -11.86
C TYR A 243 -28.94 9.13 -13.15
N TYR A 244 -29.57 8.67 -14.17
CA TYR A 244 -29.45 9.17 -15.52
C TYR A 244 -29.59 10.69 -15.64
N MET A 245 -30.52 11.29 -14.91
CA MET A 245 -30.80 12.72 -14.99
C MET A 245 -30.04 13.55 -13.96
N PHE A 246 -29.53 12.92 -12.91
CA PHE A 246 -28.80 13.65 -11.87
C PHE A 246 -27.38 14.00 -12.32
N GLY A 247 -27.11 15.27 -12.49
CA GLY A 247 -25.75 15.75 -12.73
C GLY A 247 -25.30 15.89 -14.19
N ASN A 248 -26.06 15.37 -15.16
CA ASN A 248 -25.63 15.42 -16.56
C ASN A 248 -25.99 16.71 -17.29
N PHE A 249 -27.03 17.40 -16.85
CA PHE A 249 -27.55 18.59 -17.54
C PHE A 249 -27.47 19.81 -16.65
N ASP A 250 -26.28 20.39 -16.57
CA ASP A 250 -25.99 21.53 -15.67
C ASP A 250 -26.86 22.77 -15.92
N LYS A 251 -27.47 22.88 -17.09
CA LYS A 251 -28.36 23.99 -17.44
C LYS A 251 -29.83 23.76 -17.05
N ASP A 252 -30.19 22.52 -16.74
CA ASP A 252 -31.58 22.18 -16.42
C ASP A 252 -31.89 22.47 -14.94
N PRO A 253 -33.13 22.84 -14.60
CA PRO A 253 -33.53 23.11 -13.22
C PRO A 253 -33.38 21.91 -12.27
N ASP A 254 -33.53 20.69 -12.80
CA ASP A 254 -33.41 19.42 -12.05
C ASP A 254 -31.96 18.90 -11.95
N ARG A 255 -30.97 19.77 -12.19
CA ARG A 255 -29.57 19.42 -11.98
C ARG A 255 -29.30 19.03 -10.50
N PHE A 256 -28.36 18.10 -10.29
CA PHE A 256 -28.06 17.55 -8.97
C PHE A 256 -27.79 18.61 -7.90
N ALA A 257 -26.98 19.62 -8.21
CA ALA A 257 -26.65 20.69 -7.26
C ALA A 257 -27.90 21.44 -6.77
N ASN A 258 -28.87 21.70 -7.67
CA ASN A 258 -30.13 22.35 -7.30
C ASN A 258 -31.05 21.43 -6.49
N LEU A 259 -31.15 20.16 -6.89
CA LEU A 259 -31.94 19.16 -6.13
C LEU A 259 -31.37 18.94 -4.72
N ARG A 260 -30.00 18.87 -4.58
CA ARG A 260 -29.36 18.80 -3.28
C ARG A 260 -29.67 20.03 -2.42
N ARG A 261 -29.59 21.24 -2.99
CA ARG A 261 -29.96 22.48 -2.30
C ARG A 261 -31.40 22.43 -1.79
N LEU A 262 -32.33 22.01 -2.63
CA LEU A 262 -33.76 21.90 -2.26
C LEU A 262 -33.99 20.84 -1.16
N ALA A 263 -33.28 19.70 -1.21
CA ALA A 263 -33.37 18.69 -0.16
C ALA A 263 -32.85 19.22 1.19
N LEU A 264 -31.76 20.00 1.18
CA LEU A 264 -31.25 20.64 2.39
C LEU A 264 -32.21 21.72 2.92
N GLU A 265 -32.84 22.50 2.03
CA GLU A 265 -33.86 23.48 2.40
C GLU A 265 -35.10 22.78 3.01
N PHE A 266 -35.53 21.66 2.42
CA PHE A 266 -36.59 20.82 2.94
C PHE A 266 -36.29 20.31 4.37
N LEU A 267 -35.10 19.77 4.61
CA LEU A 267 -34.69 19.31 5.95
C LEU A 267 -34.67 20.44 6.98
N ARG A 268 -34.31 21.66 6.57
CA ARG A 268 -34.33 22.86 7.41
C ARG A 268 -35.76 23.31 7.74
N GLU A 269 -36.66 23.34 6.75
CA GLU A 269 -38.06 23.66 6.98
C GLU A 269 -38.72 22.69 7.98
N LEU A 270 -38.29 21.43 7.99
CA LEU A 270 -38.79 20.43 8.94
C LEU A 270 -38.09 20.48 10.32
N GLY A 271 -37.07 21.32 10.49
CA GLY A 271 -36.27 21.36 11.73
C GLY A 271 -35.40 20.12 11.94
N CYS A 272 -35.13 19.33 10.88
CA CYS A 272 -34.31 18.12 10.96
C CYS A 272 -32.80 18.41 10.92
N ALA A 273 -32.39 19.60 10.52
CA ALA A 273 -30.99 20.02 10.47
C ALA A 273 -30.85 21.46 10.89
N GLU A 274 -29.86 21.75 11.71
CA GLU A 274 -29.49 23.13 12.03
C GLU A 274 -28.82 23.81 10.81
N VAL A 275 -29.07 25.10 10.65
CA VAL A 275 -28.57 25.88 9.50
C VAL A 275 -27.05 25.90 9.43
N ALA A 276 -26.35 25.66 10.55
CA ALA A 276 -24.91 25.77 10.69
C ALA A 276 -24.12 24.47 10.40
N ASP A 277 -24.76 23.30 10.43
CA ASP A 277 -24.06 22.03 10.27
C ASP A 277 -24.37 21.35 8.93
N GLU A 278 -23.63 21.79 7.90
CA GLU A 278 -23.72 21.22 6.56
C GLU A 278 -23.27 19.74 6.54
N LYS A 279 -22.35 19.34 7.42
CA LYS A 279 -21.84 17.97 7.53
C LYS A 279 -22.90 17.01 8.09
N GLN A 280 -23.64 17.45 9.09
CA GLN A 280 -24.74 16.67 9.65
C GLN A 280 -25.86 16.48 8.62
N SER A 281 -26.19 17.54 7.88
CA SER A 281 -27.16 17.48 6.80
C SER A 281 -26.75 16.49 5.70
N ASP A 282 -25.51 16.48 5.28
CA ASP A 282 -24.96 15.49 4.33
C ASP A 282 -25.09 14.05 4.86
N GLN A 283 -24.83 13.82 6.15
CA GLN A 283 -24.98 12.49 6.78
C GLN A 283 -26.41 11.99 6.78
N ILE A 284 -27.40 12.87 6.94
CA ILE A 284 -28.83 12.54 6.84
C ILE A 284 -29.18 12.14 5.40
N VAL A 285 -28.74 12.91 4.42
CA VAL A 285 -29.02 12.67 3.00
C VAL A 285 -28.31 11.41 2.48
N ASN A 286 -27.25 10.94 3.12
CA ASN A 286 -26.60 9.68 2.80
C ASN A 286 -27.37 8.41 3.19
N VAL A 287 -28.53 8.54 3.85
CA VAL A 287 -29.36 7.41 4.26
C VAL A 287 -30.67 7.41 3.48
N PRO A 288 -30.81 6.59 2.41
CA PRO A 288 -32.02 6.53 1.60
C PRO A 288 -33.29 6.18 2.37
N GLU A 289 -33.17 5.41 3.46
CA GLU A 289 -34.25 5.06 4.35
C GLU A 289 -34.87 6.29 5.03
N ASN A 290 -34.07 7.33 5.28
CA ASN A 290 -34.55 8.60 5.80
C ASN A 290 -35.56 9.26 4.84
N ALA A 291 -35.39 9.12 3.52
CA ALA A 291 -36.36 9.64 2.57
C ALA A 291 -37.75 8.96 2.75
N VAL A 292 -37.76 7.65 2.99
CA VAL A 292 -38.99 6.92 3.23
C VAL A 292 -39.62 7.31 4.60
N THR A 293 -38.79 7.51 5.61
CA THR A 293 -39.25 8.00 6.94
C THR A 293 -39.83 9.41 6.86
N LEU A 294 -39.24 10.27 6.00
CA LEU A 294 -39.71 11.66 5.81
C LEU A 294 -41.02 11.75 5.05
N VAL A 295 -41.11 11.12 3.89
CA VAL A 295 -42.21 11.35 2.94
C VAL A 295 -43.01 10.10 2.56
N GLY A 296 -42.70 8.95 3.13
CA GLY A 296 -43.35 7.68 2.80
C GLY A 296 -43.01 7.21 1.38
N THR A 297 -43.84 6.27 0.86
CA THR A 297 -43.71 5.75 -0.52
C THR A 297 -44.54 6.52 -1.53
N GLY A 298 -45.33 7.50 -1.08
CA GLY A 298 -46.30 8.24 -1.92
C GLY A 298 -47.62 7.49 -2.15
N ASN A 299 -47.77 6.26 -1.65
CA ASN A 299 -48.98 5.46 -1.74
C ASN A 299 -49.63 5.39 -0.33
N SER A 300 -50.41 6.39 0.04
CA SER A 300 -51.06 6.39 1.36
C SER A 300 -52.55 6.17 1.22
N ASP A 301 -52.99 4.94 1.46
CA ASP A 301 -54.41 4.60 1.64
C ASP A 301 -54.83 4.44 3.13
N ASN A 302 -53.93 4.67 4.10
CA ASN A 302 -54.14 4.38 5.50
C ASN A 302 -54.32 5.62 6.39
N SER A 303 -55.19 5.47 7.37
CA SER A 303 -55.73 6.51 8.24
C SER A 303 -54.92 6.80 9.52
N ASN A 304 -53.70 6.34 9.64
CA ASN A 304 -52.84 6.50 10.84
C ASN A 304 -52.28 7.93 10.97
N ALA A 305 -52.00 8.39 12.19
CA ALA A 305 -51.46 9.72 12.47
C ALA A 305 -50.09 9.95 11.80
N ASP A 306 -49.24 8.92 11.76
CA ASP A 306 -47.93 8.97 11.10
C ASP A 306 -48.06 9.17 9.60
N ASP A 307 -49.09 8.58 8.97
CA ASP A 307 -49.35 8.75 7.53
C ASP A 307 -49.81 10.18 7.18
N ARG A 308 -50.45 10.88 8.11
CA ARG A 308 -50.83 12.28 7.93
C ARG A 308 -49.60 13.18 7.97
N GLN A 309 -48.71 12.97 8.94
CA GLN A 309 -47.46 13.74 9.01
C GLN A 309 -46.55 13.50 7.80
N CYS A 310 -46.46 12.26 7.32
CA CYS A 310 -45.74 11.94 6.08
C CYS A 310 -46.35 12.66 4.87
N ARG A 311 -47.67 12.75 4.77
CA ARG A 311 -48.33 13.50 3.69
C ARG A 311 -48.06 15.00 3.76
N ASP A 312 -48.13 15.61 4.94
CA ASP A 312 -47.88 17.05 5.12
C ASP A 312 -46.42 17.36 4.74
N ARG A 313 -45.45 16.49 5.11
CA ARG A 313 -44.06 16.61 4.72
C ARG A 313 -43.88 16.42 3.23
N LEU A 314 -44.55 15.45 2.60
CA LEU A 314 -44.53 15.23 1.15
C LEU A 314 -45.10 16.42 0.38
N GLU A 315 -46.19 17.02 0.87
CA GLU A 315 -46.77 18.25 0.26
C GLU A 315 -45.79 19.43 0.36
N THR A 316 -45.08 19.56 1.48
CA THR A 316 -44.01 20.57 1.63
C THR A 316 -42.91 20.36 0.61
N TRP A 317 -42.43 19.12 0.46
CA TRP A 317 -41.42 18.78 -0.55
C TRP A 317 -41.93 19.08 -1.98
N ALA A 318 -43.11 18.63 -2.35
CA ALA A 318 -43.70 18.87 -3.67
C ALA A 318 -43.90 20.36 -3.93
N ARG A 319 -44.26 21.16 -2.92
CA ARG A 319 -44.39 22.62 -3.01
C ARG A 319 -43.05 23.31 -3.30
N LEU A 320 -41.96 22.88 -2.65
CA LEU A 320 -40.62 23.39 -2.93
C LEU A 320 -40.20 23.10 -4.38
N LEU A 321 -40.40 21.86 -4.84
CA LEU A 321 -40.11 21.48 -6.23
C LEU A 321 -40.94 22.29 -7.25
N GLN A 322 -42.19 22.58 -6.92
CA GLN A 322 -43.09 23.35 -7.81
C GLN A 322 -42.72 24.84 -7.83
N LYS A 323 -42.39 25.44 -6.69
CA LYS A 323 -41.96 26.84 -6.54
C LYS A 323 -40.72 27.13 -7.39
N GLU A 324 -39.78 26.20 -7.42
CA GLU A 324 -38.53 26.33 -8.20
C GLU A 324 -38.66 25.84 -9.65
N GLY A 325 -39.87 25.46 -10.09
CA GLY A 325 -40.11 25.00 -11.47
C GLY A 325 -39.43 23.70 -11.85
N VAL A 326 -38.96 22.92 -10.87
CA VAL A 326 -38.20 21.69 -11.08
C VAL A 326 -39.10 20.51 -11.40
N LEU A 327 -40.30 20.48 -10.88
CA LEU A 327 -41.18 19.32 -10.92
C LEU A 327 -41.50 18.82 -12.33
N PRO A 328 -41.80 19.66 -13.35
CA PRO A 328 -42.00 19.18 -14.72
C PRO A 328 -40.81 18.47 -15.32
N TYR A 329 -39.60 18.97 -15.03
CA TYR A 329 -38.34 18.34 -15.48
C TYR A 329 -38.11 16.97 -14.83
N VAL A 330 -38.41 16.85 -13.56
CA VAL A 330 -38.31 15.56 -12.82
C VAL A 330 -39.29 14.54 -13.41
N ILE A 331 -40.54 14.91 -13.63
CA ILE A 331 -41.56 14.03 -14.26
C ILE A 331 -41.07 13.58 -15.64
N ALA A 332 -40.62 14.53 -16.46
CA ALA A 332 -40.07 14.23 -17.79
C ALA A 332 -38.83 13.34 -17.72
N SER A 333 -37.97 13.49 -16.71
CA SER A 333 -36.81 12.64 -16.53
C SER A 333 -37.21 11.17 -16.32
N TYR A 334 -38.18 10.90 -15.45
CA TYR A 334 -38.66 9.54 -15.21
C TYR A 334 -39.37 8.94 -16.44
N GLU A 335 -40.10 9.76 -17.23
CA GLU A 335 -40.75 9.32 -18.45
C GLU A 335 -39.79 9.16 -19.63
N ALA A 336 -38.65 9.86 -19.64
CA ALA A 336 -37.63 9.73 -20.69
C ALA A 336 -36.81 8.43 -20.56
N VAL A 337 -36.54 7.95 -19.32
CA VAL A 337 -35.71 6.77 -19.09
C VAL A 337 -36.14 5.54 -19.90
N PRO A 338 -37.42 5.14 -19.93
CA PRO A 338 -37.88 3.99 -20.73
C PRO A 338 -37.73 4.19 -22.26
N LEU A 339 -37.55 5.43 -22.71
CA LEU A 339 -37.41 5.77 -24.13
C LEU A 339 -35.96 5.71 -24.60
N LEU A 340 -34.98 5.72 -23.68
CA LEU A 340 -33.57 5.80 -24.02
C LEU A 340 -33.08 4.62 -24.84
N ALA A 341 -33.54 3.43 -24.56
CA ALA A 341 -33.11 2.22 -25.27
C ALA A 341 -33.42 2.32 -26.79
N GLU A 342 -34.49 2.98 -27.13
CA GLU A 342 -34.97 3.14 -28.52
C GLU A 342 -34.39 4.35 -29.19
N TYR A 343 -34.38 5.50 -28.52
CA TYR A 343 -34.09 6.81 -29.16
C TYR A 343 -32.67 7.33 -28.92
N ALA A 344 -31.98 6.95 -27.82
CA ALA A 344 -30.65 7.45 -27.49
C ALA A 344 -29.55 7.26 -28.55
N PRO A 345 -29.61 6.24 -29.46
CA PRO A 345 -28.64 6.14 -30.54
C PRO A 345 -28.68 7.32 -31.54
N ARG A 346 -29.81 8.04 -31.62
CA ARG A 346 -30.05 9.12 -32.61
C ARG A 346 -30.42 10.44 -32.01
N VAL A 347 -31.06 10.44 -30.85
CA VAL A 347 -31.54 11.65 -30.16
C VAL A 347 -30.71 11.83 -28.89
N ASN A 348 -30.21 13.06 -28.70
CA ASN A 348 -29.53 13.40 -27.46
C ASN A 348 -30.49 13.24 -26.27
N PRO A 349 -30.12 12.56 -25.21
CA PRO A 349 -30.97 12.34 -24.05
C PRO A 349 -31.56 13.59 -23.43
N GLN A 350 -30.82 14.70 -23.38
CA GLN A 350 -31.36 16.00 -22.91
C GLN A 350 -32.46 16.53 -23.81
N GLN A 351 -32.27 16.44 -25.14
CA GLN A 351 -33.29 16.82 -26.10
C GLN A 351 -34.53 15.94 -25.98
N LEU A 352 -34.33 14.61 -25.77
CA LEU A 352 -35.45 13.68 -25.55
C LEU A 352 -36.25 14.06 -24.28
N LYS A 353 -35.59 14.39 -23.18
CA LYS A 353 -36.24 14.87 -21.95
C LYS A 353 -37.00 16.19 -22.20
N ASN A 354 -36.34 17.16 -22.83
CA ASN A 354 -36.93 18.47 -23.07
C ASN A 354 -38.09 18.41 -24.05
N ALA A 355 -38.09 17.47 -24.99
CA ALA A 355 -39.22 17.20 -25.89
C ALA A 355 -40.49 16.76 -25.16
N LEU A 356 -40.39 16.18 -23.96
CA LEU A 356 -41.55 15.82 -23.14
C LEU A 356 -42.20 17.00 -22.43
N ILE A 357 -41.51 18.17 -22.38
CA ILE A 357 -41.96 19.37 -21.68
C ILE A 357 -42.29 20.50 -22.69
N SER A 358 -41.43 20.67 -23.71
CA SER A 358 -41.50 21.76 -24.68
C SER A 358 -42.00 21.26 -26.03
N ARG A 359 -43.03 21.93 -26.55
CA ARG A 359 -43.58 21.63 -27.88
C ARG A 359 -42.56 21.84 -29.00
N GLU A 360 -41.74 22.88 -28.91
CA GLU A 360 -40.71 23.15 -29.91
C GLU A 360 -39.65 22.05 -29.98
N GLU A 361 -39.21 21.55 -28.83
CA GLU A 361 -38.26 20.45 -28.78
C GLU A 361 -38.91 19.13 -29.23
N SER A 362 -40.18 18.88 -28.91
CA SER A 362 -40.93 17.74 -29.41
C SER A 362 -40.96 17.71 -30.96
N GLU A 363 -41.27 18.83 -31.59
CA GLU A 363 -41.30 18.93 -33.05
C GLU A 363 -39.90 18.71 -33.68
N ARG A 364 -38.83 19.13 -33.00
CA ARG A 364 -37.45 18.87 -33.45
C ARG A 364 -37.08 17.38 -33.34
N VAL A 365 -37.40 16.76 -32.20
CA VAL A 365 -37.11 15.34 -31.95
C VAL A 365 -37.94 14.46 -32.89
N GLU A 366 -39.20 14.80 -33.18
CA GLU A 366 -40.05 14.09 -34.14
C GLU A 366 -39.43 14.04 -35.54
N LYS A 367 -38.84 15.17 -36.01
CA LYS A 367 -38.13 15.17 -37.29
C LYS A 367 -36.94 14.20 -37.30
N ILE A 368 -36.13 14.20 -36.23
CA ILE A 368 -34.98 13.29 -36.11
C ILE A 368 -35.43 11.82 -36.06
N ILE A 369 -36.52 11.53 -35.37
CA ILE A 369 -37.11 10.20 -35.26
C ILE A 369 -37.66 9.75 -36.64
N ALA A 370 -38.36 10.64 -37.37
CA ALA A 370 -38.89 10.36 -38.68
C ALA A 370 -37.78 10.10 -39.72
N GLU A 371 -36.72 10.91 -39.72
CA GLU A 371 -35.55 10.69 -40.57
C GLU A 371 -34.86 9.35 -40.23
N GLY A 372 -34.90 8.94 -38.96
CA GLY A 372 -34.39 7.67 -38.49
C GLY A 372 -35.30 6.47 -38.75
N ARG A 373 -36.49 6.65 -39.31
CA ARG A 373 -37.54 5.64 -39.50
C ARG A 373 -37.93 4.91 -38.18
N LEU A 374 -37.92 5.63 -37.07
CA LEU A 374 -38.41 5.16 -35.78
C LEU A 374 -39.86 5.60 -35.56
N SER A 375 -40.63 4.83 -34.75
CA SER A 375 -42.00 5.21 -34.38
C SER A 375 -41.97 6.33 -33.34
N SER A 376 -42.87 7.32 -33.50
CA SER A 376 -43.09 8.41 -32.54
C SER A 376 -44.14 8.08 -31.47
N ASP A 377 -44.82 6.91 -31.53
CA ASP A 377 -45.94 6.58 -30.66
C ASP A 377 -45.59 6.59 -29.19
N ARG A 378 -44.42 6.04 -28.84
CA ARG A 378 -43.94 6.03 -27.47
C ARG A 378 -43.58 7.40 -26.92
N LEU A 379 -43.05 8.26 -27.79
CA LEU A 379 -42.77 9.66 -27.45
C LEU A 379 -44.07 10.43 -27.14
N PHE A 380 -45.08 10.32 -28.03
CA PHE A 380 -46.37 10.95 -27.79
C PHE A 380 -47.08 10.42 -26.53
N ALA A 381 -47.03 9.11 -26.29
CA ALA A 381 -47.58 8.54 -25.10
C ALA A 381 -46.89 9.09 -23.81
N ALA A 382 -45.58 9.30 -23.84
CA ALA A 382 -44.82 9.88 -22.72
C ALA A 382 -45.16 11.37 -22.54
N VAL A 383 -45.28 12.16 -23.61
CA VAL A 383 -45.72 13.56 -23.54
C VAL A 383 -47.12 13.64 -22.89
N GLY A 384 -48.04 12.73 -23.27
CA GLY A 384 -49.37 12.63 -22.66
C GLY A 384 -49.31 12.33 -21.14
N ARG A 385 -48.46 11.42 -20.74
CA ARG A 385 -48.29 11.09 -19.30
C ARG A 385 -47.68 12.24 -18.51
N VAL A 386 -46.71 12.95 -19.04
CA VAL A 386 -46.12 14.15 -18.41
C VAL A 386 -47.19 15.22 -18.23
N ALA A 387 -47.98 15.49 -19.25
CA ALA A 387 -49.04 16.52 -19.23
C ALA A 387 -50.19 16.15 -18.25
N SER A 388 -50.50 14.87 -18.09
CA SER A 388 -51.58 14.36 -17.20
C SER A 388 -51.15 14.11 -15.78
N CYS A 389 -49.87 14.16 -15.46
CA CYS A 389 -49.34 13.84 -14.12
C CYS A 389 -49.77 14.89 -13.08
N ARG A 390 -50.75 14.54 -12.24
CA ARG A 390 -51.32 15.41 -11.20
C ARG A 390 -51.68 14.61 -9.95
N GLY A 391 -51.97 15.31 -8.84
CA GLY A 391 -52.46 14.70 -7.59
C GLY A 391 -51.57 13.58 -7.05
N ALA A 392 -52.13 12.38 -6.90
CA ALA A 392 -51.43 11.22 -6.31
C ALA A 392 -50.22 10.80 -7.15
N ASP A 393 -50.25 10.86 -8.50
CA ASP A 393 -49.14 10.48 -9.36
C ASP A 393 -47.96 11.44 -9.19
N ARG A 394 -48.24 12.74 -9.12
CA ARG A 394 -47.22 13.76 -8.81
C ARG A 394 -46.55 13.50 -7.46
N ASN A 395 -47.34 13.21 -6.42
CA ASN A 395 -46.83 12.97 -5.09
C ASN A 395 -45.97 11.69 -5.03
N ARG A 396 -46.36 10.65 -5.76
CA ARG A 396 -45.57 9.41 -5.90
C ARG A 396 -44.22 9.67 -6.57
N ILE A 397 -44.20 10.49 -7.63
CA ILE A 397 -42.94 10.88 -8.28
C ILE A 397 -42.08 11.75 -7.35
N ALA A 398 -42.66 12.69 -6.61
CA ALA A 398 -41.92 13.51 -5.66
C ALA A 398 -41.29 12.69 -4.53
N ALA A 399 -42.03 11.70 -3.97
CA ALA A 399 -41.49 10.79 -2.96
C ALA A 399 -40.37 9.90 -3.53
N ARG A 400 -40.56 9.37 -4.75
CA ARG A 400 -39.55 8.60 -5.45
C ARG A 400 -38.28 9.44 -5.70
N LEU A 401 -38.42 10.68 -6.14
CA LEU A 401 -37.31 11.59 -6.35
C LEU A 401 -36.45 11.78 -5.10
N LEU A 402 -37.07 12.02 -3.93
CA LEU A 402 -36.32 12.24 -2.70
C LEU A 402 -35.50 11.01 -2.33
N ARG A 403 -36.08 9.81 -2.46
CA ARG A 403 -35.36 8.54 -2.22
C ARG A 403 -34.23 8.33 -3.21
N ASP A 404 -34.48 8.51 -4.50
CA ASP A 404 -33.48 8.31 -5.55
C ASP A 404 -32.36 9.37 -5.44
N LEU A 405 -32.67 10.60 -5.02
CA LEU A 405 -31.70 11.65 -4.73
C LEU A 405 -30.79 11.26 -3.54
N PHE A 406 -31.36 10.73 -2.47
CA PHE A 406 -30.58 10.27 -1.31
C PHE A 406 -29.69 9.07 -1.66
N CYS A 407 -30.19 8.13 -2.48
CA CYS A 407 -29.39 7.02 -3.00
C CYS A 407 -28.20 7.56 -3.82
N TYR A 408 -28.47 8.47 -4.75
CA TYR A 408 -27.41 9.02 -5.60
C TYR A 408 -26.40 9.85 -4.81
N HIS A 409 -26.85 10.65 -3.86
CA HIS A 409 -25.99 11.43 -2.98
C HIS A 409 -25.06 10.52 -2.17
N ARG A 410 -25.60 9.46 -1.54
CA ARG A 410 -24.81 8.44 -0.83
C ARG A 410 -23.75 7.81 -1.76
N ASP A 411 -24.16 7.44 -2.97
CA ASP A 411 -23.27 6.74 -3.89
C ASP A 411 -22.17 7.68 -4.43
N LEU A 412 -22.47 8.97 -4.63
CA LEU A 412 -21.44 9.97 -4.93
C LEU A 412 -20.45 10.17 -3.78
N ARG A 413 -20.93 10.28 -2.53
CA ARG A 413 -20.05 10.40 -1.37
C ARG A 413 -19.23 9.12 -1.16
N SER A 414 -19.83 7.96 -1.42
CA SER A 414 -19.11 6.69 -1.41
C SER A 414 -18.04 6.63 -2.51
N LEU A 415 -18.34 7.17 -3.71
CA LEU A 415 -17.36 7.26 -4.79
C LEU A 415 -16.19 8.19 -4.44
N GLU A 416 -16.44 9.33 -3.79
CA GLU A 416 -15.40 10.22 -3.29
C GLU A 416 -14.47 9.49 -2.30
N ALA A 417 -15.05 8.73 -1.35
CA ALA A 417 -14.27 7.93 -0.40
C ALA A 417 -13.45 6.82 -1.11
N VAL A 418 -14.04 6.17 -2.13
CA VAL A 418 -13.34 5.17 -2.95
C VAL A 418 -12.20 5.80 -3.75
N ASN A 419 -12.40 6.97 -4.35
CA ASN A 419 -11.36 7.68 -5.09
C ASN A 419 -10.21 8.09 -4.16
N ALA A 420 -10.49 8.56 -2.94
CA ALA A 420 -9.47 8.81 -1.93
C ALA A 420 -8.69 7.52 -1.57
N GLY A 421 -9.38 6.38 -1.49
CA GLY A 421 -8.74 5.07 -1.33
C GLY A 421 -7.88 4.69 -2.53
N PHE A 422 -8.30 4.97 -3.75
CA PHE A 422 -7.47 4.77 -4.95
C PHE A 422 -6.23 5.66 -4.93
N ASP A 423 -6.35 6.92 -4.53
CA ASP A 423 -5.23 7.84 -4.42
C ASP A 423 -4.23 7.38 -3.35
N SER A 424 -4.72 6.79 -2.27
CA SER A 424 -3.91 6.20 -1.21
C SER A 424 -3.27 4.84 -1.59
N THR A 425 -3.63 4.24 -2.72
CA THR A 425 -3.11 2.95 -3.18
C THR A 425 -2.08 3.15 -4.28
N ASN A 426 -0.86 2.65 -4.12
CA ASN A 426 0.19 2.65 -5.12
C ASN A 426 0.36 1.27 -5.75
N LEU A 427 0.03 1.13 -7.04
CA LEU A 427 0.25 -0.12 -7.80
C LEU A 427 1.68 -0.14 -8.32
N ILE A 428 2.52 -0.97 -7.72
CA ILE A 428 3.94 -1.06 -8.08
C ILE A 428 4.12 -1.89 -9.33
N GLY A 429 4.66 -1.25 -10.39
CA GLY A 429 5.08 -1.91 -11.63
C GLY A 429 6.60 -1.95 -11.82
N ASN A 430 7.38 -1.27 -10.98
CA ASN A 430 8.84 -1.22 -11.06
C ASN A 430 9.45 -2.24 -10.09
N GLU A 431 10.28 -3.14 -10.59
CA GLU A 431 10.88 -4.23 -9.81
C GLU A 431 11.76 -3.71 -8.66
N LYS A 432 12.55 -2.65 -8.87
CA LYS A 432 13.42 -2.07 -7.83
C LYS A 432 12.59 -1.51 -6.66
N VAL A 433 11.48 -0.83 -6.98
CA VAL A 433 10.57 -0.29 -5.96
C VAL A 433 9.89 -1.44 -5.22
N ARG A 434 9.51 -2.52 -5.92
CA ARG A 434 8.93 -3.71 -5.33
C ARG A 434 9.87 -4.38 -4.33
N GLU A 435 11.14 -4.58 -4.74
CA GLU A 435 12.17 -5.13 -3.84
C GLU A 435 12.36 -4.25 -2.61
N LEU A 436 12.51 -2.93 -2.80
CA LEU A 436 12.69 -2.00 -1.70
C LEU A 436 11.51 -2.02 -0.72
N SER A 437 10.30 -1.97 -1.22
CA SER A 437 9.07 -2.04 -0.42
C SER A 437 8.96 -3.38 0.33
N SER A 438 9.32 -4.48 -0.35
CA SER A 438 9.32 -5.83 0.24
C SER A 438 10.37 -5.96 1.36
N MET A 439 11.60 -5.49 1.13
CA MET A 439 12.69 -5.53 2.12
C MET A 439 12.37 -4.74 3.39
N ASN A 440 11.62 -3.64 3.24
CA ASN A 440 11.17 -2.81 4.36
C ASN A 440 9.86 -3.33 5.01
N GLY A 441 9.30 -4.43 4.53
CA GLY A 441 8.06 -5.00 5.07
C GLY A 441 6.81 -4.17 4.77
N MET A 442 6.87 -3.24 3.79
CA MET A 442 5.80 -2.30 3.43
C MET A 442 4.97 -2.77 2.24
N LEU A 443 5.33 -3.89 1.60
CA LEU A 443 4.70 -4.38 0.39
C LEU A 443 3.50 -5.29 0.68
N TYR A 444 2.35 -4.93 0.12
CA TYR A 444 1.17 -5.80 0.07
C TYR A 444 1.14 -6.54 -1.27
N GLU A 445 1.65 -7.77 -1.28
CA GLU A 445 1.68 -8.60 -2.48
C GLU A 445 0.49 -9.56 -2.51
N PHE A 446 -0.21 -9.60 -3.66
CA PHE A 446 -1.36 -10.48 -3.88
C PHE A 446 -1.11 -11.36 -5.10
N SER A 447 -1.03 -12.67 -4.86
CA SER A 447 -0.85 -13.70 -5.88
C SER A 447 -1.73 -14.90 -5.60
N PRO A 448 -2.23 -15.63 -6.61
CA PRO A 448 -2.92 -16.91 -6.43
C PRO A 448 -2.01 -17.93 -5.73
N PHE A 449 -2.62 -18.92 -5.08
CA PHE A 449 -1.89 -19.94 -4.30
C PHE A 449 -0.81 -20.69 -5.09
N GLU A 450 -1.02 -20.90 -6.39
CA GLU A 450 -0.06 -21.61 -7.25
C GLU A 450 1.25 -20.85 -7.51
N ASP A 451 1.24 -19.53 -7.34
CA ASP A 451 2.40 -18.65 -7.59
C ASP A 451 3.16 -18.26 -6.32
N GLN A 452 2.69 -18.68 -5.15
CA GLN A 452 3.39 -18.45 -3.89
C GLN A 452 4.65 -19.32 -3.84
N LYS A 453 5.75 -18.82 -4.42
CA LYS A 453 7.08 -19.29 -4.02
C LYS A 453 7.18 -19.09 -2.51
N SER A 454 7.77 -20.07 -1.81
CA SER A 454 8.11 -19.95 -0.40
C SER A 454 8.81 -18.61 -0.20
N THR A 455 8.10 -17.62 0.29
CA THR A 455 8.65 -16.32 0.66
C THR A 455 9.70 -16.60 1.73
N GLU A 456 10.95 -16.22 1.49
CA GLU A 456 11.95 -16.14 2.55
C GLU A 456 11.30 -15.40 3.72
N GLY A 457 11.38 -15.95 4.93
CA GLY A 457 10.70 -15.41 6.10
C GLY A 457 11.01 -13.93 6.29
N LYS A 458 10.03 -13.15 6.74
CA LYS A 458 10.19 -11.72 7.02
C LYS A 458 11.34 -11.50 7.98
N ILE A 459 12.24 -10.57 7.67
CA ILE A 459 13.30 -10.16 8.60
C ILE A 459 12.64 -9.53 9.82
N VAL A 460 12.95 -10.05 11.01
CA VAL A 460 12.37 -9.57 12.27
C VAL A 460 13.38 -8.82 13.12
N HIS A 461 14.63 -9.29 13.15
CA HIS A 461 15.72 -8.70 13.93
C HIS A 461 17.01 -8.69 13.13
N HIS A 462 17.98 -7.89 13.56
CA HIS A 462 19.29 -7.89 12.94
C HIS A 462 20.41 -7.50 13.90
N VAL A 463 21.61 -7.93 13.55
CA VAL A 463 22.86 -7.59 14.25
C VAL A 463 23.79 -6.92 13.27
N ILE A 464 24.40 -5.82 13.70
CA ILE A 464 25.47 -5.16 12.96
C ILE A 464 26.80 -5.44 13.64
N LEU A 465 27.76 -5.89 12.84
CA LEU A 465 29.16 -6.03 13.21
C LEU A 465 30.00 -5.03 12.39
N LYS A 466 30.63 -4.08 13.05
CA LYS A 466 31.61 -3.19 12.44
C LYS A 466 33.03 -3.60 12.84
N ALA A 467 33.91 -3.75 11.86
CA ALA A 467 35.34 -3.94 12.06
C ALA A 467 36.09 -2.73 11.49
N ASP A 468 36.80 -2.01 12.35
CA ASP A 468 37.40 -0.72 12.04
C ASP A 468 38.91 -0.75 12.30
N ILE A 469 39.72 -0.42 11.24
CA ILE A 469 41.20 -0.44 11.29
C ILE A 469 41.72 0.77 12.05
N ARG A 470 42.63 0.52 12.97
CA ARG A 470 43.25 1.58 13.80
C ARG A 470 44.33 2.35 13.05
N ASP A 471 44.34 3.67 13.26
CA ASP A 471 45.32 4.58 12.66
C ASP A 471 45.51 4.40 11.13
N SER A 472 44.42 4.08 10.42
CA SER A 472 44.41 3.83 8.98
C SER A 472 45.09 4.93 8.17
N SER A 473 44.87 6.21 8.51
CA SER A 473 45.51 7.34 7.87
C SER A 473 47.04 7.35 8.01
N ARG A 474 47.55 6.95 9.22
CA ARG A 474 48.97 6.83 9.48
C ARG A 474 49.55 5.61 8.77
N LEU A 475 48.83 4.52 8.77
CA LEU A 475 49.15 3.29 8.08
C LEU A 475 49.25 3.53 6.55
N THR A 476 48.24 4.20 5.97
CA THR A 476 48.24 4.60 4.57
C THR A 476 49.47 5.40 4.20
N ARG A 477 49.83 6.41 4.99
CA ARG A 477 51.02 7.23 4.78
C ARG A 477 52.31 6.38 4.79
N SER A 478 52.45 5.54 5.82
CA SER A 478 53.64 4.65 5.94
C SER A 478 53.75 3.66 4.78
N LEU A 479 52.63 3.16 4.23
CA LEU A 479 52.64 2.30 3.05
C LEU A 479 53.11 3.07 1.80
N VAL A 480 52.62 4.30 1.59
CA VAL A 480 53.02 5.14 0.47
C VAL A 480 54.49 5.49 0.57
N GLU A 481 55.03 5.84 1.75
CA GLU A 481 56.46 6.10 1.99
C GLU A 481 57.34 4.89 1.67
N LYS A 482 56.82 3.68 1.80
CA LYS A 482 57.48 2.41 1.43
C LYS A 482 57.27 2.03 -0.06
N GLY A 483 56.60 2.87 -0.84
CA GLY A 483 56.30 2.58 -2.26
C GLY A 483 55.23 1.52 -2.48
N LEU A 484 54.42 1.21 -1.46
CA LEU A 484 53.34 0.22 -1.50
C LEU A 484 51.99 0.88 -1.82
N ASN A 485 51.11 0.17 -2.52
CA ASN A 485 49.78 0.61 -2.80
C ASN A 485 48.82 0.30 -1.59
N PRO A 486 48.30 1.31 -0.85
CA PRO A 486 47.44 1.08 0.30
C PRO A 486 46.16 0.34 -0.07
N ALA A 487 45.54 0.62 -1.21
CA ALA A 487 44.29 -0.04 -1.61
C ALA A 487 44.49 -1.56 -1.82
N SER A 488 45.58 -1.95 -2.49
CA SER A 488 45.95 -3.37 -2.65
C SER A 488 46.29 -4.01 -1.32
N TYR A 489 46.96 -3.29 -0.41
CA TYR A 489 47.31 -3.78 0.91
C TYR A 489 46.09 -4.09 1.74
N PHE A 490 45.13 -3.17 1.83
CA PHE A 490 43.88 -3.38 2.59
C PHE A 490 43.00 -4.45 1.91
N SER A 491 42.92 -4.43 0.58
CA SER A 491 42.13 -5.43 -0.16
C SER A 491 42.60 -6.86 0.15
N LEU A 492 43.88 -7.11 0.06
CA LEU A 492 44.46 -8.46 0.20
C LEU A 492 44.55 -8.94 1.66
N ASN A 493 44.87 -8.04 2.59
CA ASN A 493 45.13 -8.41 3.98
C ASN A 493 43.97 -8.21 4.96
N PHE A 494 42.91 -7.49 4.52
CA PHE A 494 41.75 -7.19 5.36
C PHE A 494 40.43 -7.57 4.67
N TYR A 495 40.08 -6.93 3.56
CA TYR A 495 38.75 -7.10 2.99
C TYR A 495 38.49 -8.47 2.38
N GLU A 496 39.40 -8.96 1.56
CA GLU A 496 39.18 -10.23 0.86
C GLU A 496 39.15 -11.45 1.80
N PRO A 497 40.02 -11.55 2.81
CA PRO A 497 39.95 -12.60 3.79
C PRO A 497 38.66 -12.58 4.61
N ILE A 498 38.18 -11.38 5.02
CA ILE A 498 36.91 -11.26 5.76
C ILE A 498 35.73 -11.63 4.86
N ASN A 499 35.69 -11.18 3.60
CA ASN A 499 34.63 -11.55 2.67
C ASN A 499 34.47 -13.07 2.51
N LYS A 500 35.53 -13.84 2.61
CA LYS A 500 35.46 -15.32 2.60
C LYS A 500 34.78 -15.89 3.84
N LEU A 501 34.89 -15.22 4.97
CA LEU A 501 34.23 -15.63 6.21
C LEU A 501 32.73 -15.29 6.18
N LEU A 502 32.31 -14.18 5.57
CA LEU A 502 30.92 -13.73 5.60
C LEU A 502 29.94 -14.81 5.14
N LYS A 503 30.25 -15.50 4.04
CA LYS A 503 29.43 -16.60 3.50
C LYS A 503 29.24 -17.75 4.46
N LYS A 504 30.22 -18.02 5.35
CA LYS A 504 30.15 -19.11 6.30
C LYS A 504 29.18 -18.82 7.46
N TYR A 505 28.94 -17.55 7.74
CA TYR A 505 28.09 -17.11 8.85
C TYR A 505 26.75 -16.54 8.37
N ASP A 506 26.44 -16.67 7.07
CA ASP A 506 25.26 -16.06 6.46
C ASP A 506 25.17 -14.56 6.79
N ALA A 507 26.31 -13.89 6.62
CA ALA A 507 26.47 -12.49 6.92
C ALA A 507 26.51 -11.67 5.63
N VAL A 508 25.75 -10.58 5.61
CA VAL A 508 25.61 -9.68 4.45
C VAL A 508 26.51 -8.46 4.66
N LYS A 509 27.32 -8.14 3.65
CA LYS A 509 28.10 -6.91 3.67
C LYS A 509 27.18 -5.72 3.41
N VAL A 510 27.12 -4.79 4.38
CA VAL A 510 26.30 -3.58 4.30
C VAL A 510 27.05 -2.49 3.56
N PHE A 511 28.28 -2.17 4.02
CA PHE A 511 29.04 -1.04 3.49
C PHE A 511 30.54 -1.21 3.71
N LEU A 512 31.36 -0.52 2.88
CA LEU A 512 32.78 -0.34 3.10
C LEU A 512 33.02 1.17 3.29
N GLU A 513 33.48 1.56 4.47
CA GLU A 513 33.75 2.95 4.82
C GLU A 513 35.26 3.13 4.97
N GLY A 514 35.93 3.42 3.83
CA GLY A 514 37.36 3.71 3.83
C GLY A 514 38.26 2.64 4.47
N ASP A 515 38.30 2.58 5.78
CA ASP A 515 39.09 1.71 6.62
C ASP A 515 38.28 0.75 7.50
N ALA A 516 36.96 0.70 7.30
CA ALA A 516 36.06 -0.17 8.05
C ALA A 516 35.20 -1.05 7.15
N ILE A 517 34.80 -2.21 7.68
CA ILE A 517 33.79 -3.08 7.08
C ILE A 517 32.58 -3.18 8.02
N ILE A 518 31.40 -2.94 7.49
CA ILE A 518 30.13 -3.08 8.19
C ILE A 518 29.37 -4.28 7.62
N VAL A 519 28.95 -5.16 8.49
CA VAL A 519 28.32 -6.45 8.16
C VAL A 519 27.03 -6.59 8.96
N ALA A 520 25.97 -7.12 8.34
CA ALA A 520 24.71 -7.45 8.98
C ALA A 520 24.50 -8.97 9.04
N LEU A 521 23.98 -9.46 10.16
CA LEU A 521 23.42 -10.79 10.31
C LEU A 521 21.93 -10.62 10.56
N LEU A 522 21.11 -11.18 9.66
CA LEU A 522 19.66 -11.01 9.67
C LEU A 522 19.02 -12.22 10.35
N GLU A 523 17.95 -12.00 11.11
CA GLU A 523 17.08 -13.05 11.63
C GLU A 523 15.73 -12.98 10.91
N ARG A 524 15.30 -14.12 10.41
CA ARG A 524 14.03 -14.26 9.70
C ARG A 524 13.03 -15.02 10.54
N GLU A 525 11.75 -14.69 10.35
CA GLU A 525 10.66 -15.40 11.02
C GLU A 525 10.69 -16.91 10.67
N GLY A 526 10.62 -17.75 11.68
CA GLY A 526 10.70 -19.22 11.53
C GLY A 526 12.11 -19.82 11.48
N GLU A 527 13.18 -19.02 11.54
CA GLU A 527 14.57 -19.49 11.63
C GLU A 527 15.07 -19.53 13.06
N ALA A 528 16.17 -20.27 13.30
CA ALA A 528 16.84 -20.27 14.59
C ALA A 528 17.47 -18.88 14.84
N MET A 529 16.98 -18.18 15.84
CA MET A 529 17.39 -16.82 16.19
C MET A 529 18.72 -16.81 16.95
N LEU A 530 19.84 -16.95 16.22
CA LEU A 530 21.21 -17.03 16.77
C LEU A 530 22.12 -15.95 16.16
N ALA A 531 21.61 -14.78 15.79
CA ALA A 531 22.39 -13.77 15.08
C ALA A 531 23.52 -13.18 15.91
N VAL A 532 23.32 -12.94 17.21
CA VAL A 532 24.39 -12.42 18.10
C VAL A 532 25.45 -13.45 18.33
N SER A 533 25.08 -14.72 18.52
CA SER A 533 26.04 -15.84 18.65
C SER A 533 26.91 -15.98 17.41
N ARG A 534 26.27 -15.92 16.20
CA ARG A 534 26.99 -15.94 14.92
C ARG A 534 27.92 -14.72 14.76
N ALA A 535 27.45 -13.52 15.17
CA ALA A 535 28.26 -12.30 15.13
C ALA A 535 29.49 -12.39 16.07
N CYS A 536 29.35 -12.94 17.28
CA CYS A 536 30.45 -13.16 18.19
C CYS A 536 31.48 -14.18 17.64
N ALA A 537 30.98 -15.24 17.00
CA ALA A 537 31.82 -16.25 16.37
C ALA A 537 32.58 -15.67 15.17
N LEU A 538 31.90 -14.91 14.29
CA LEU A 538 32.49 -14.21 13.15
C LEU A 538 33.54 -13.20 13.61
N ALA A 539 33.23 -12.37 14.61
CA ALA A 539 34.17 -11.40 15.18
C ALA A 539 35.45 -12.06 15.72
N TRP A 540 35.29 -13.18 16.43
CA TRP A 540 36.40 -13.95 16.93
C TRP A 540 37.25 -14.55 15.78
N GLU A 541 36.62 -15.10 14.73
CA GLU A 541 37.36 -15.61 13.54
C GLU A 541 38.08 -14.50 12.80
N ILE A 542 37.51 -13.30 12.69
CA ILE A 542 38.17 -12.11 12.12
C ILE A 542 39.45 -11.79 12.90
N LEU A 543 39.41 -11.71 14.24
CA LEU A 543 40.61 -11.43 15.04
C LEU A 543 41.67 -12.53 14.92
N ASN A 544 41.25 -13.78 14.85
CA ASN A 544 42.17 -14.91 14.69
C ASN A 544 42.85 -14.90 13.30
N LEU A 545 42.07 -14.61 12.24
CA LEU A 545 42.56 -14.43 10.87
C LEU A 545 43.60 -13.30 10.81
N LEU A 546 43.27 -12.12 11.38
CA LEU A 546 44.17 -10.98 11.45
C LEU A 546 45.47 -11.27 12.22
N ARG A 547 45.41 -12.08 13.26
CA ARG A 547 46.60 -12.51 13.99
C ARG A 547 47.55 -13.29 13.07
N GLY A 548 47.04 -14.25 12.30
CA GLY A 548 47.80 -14.97 11.29
C GLY A 548 48.37 -14.07 10.17
N CYS A 549 47.55 -13.13 9.69
CA CYS A 549 48.02 -12.13 8.70
C CYS A 549 49.13 -11.25 9.29
N ASN A 550 49.00 -10.79 10.52
CA ASN A 550 50.00 -9.95 11.19
C ASN A 550 51.36 -10.66 11.39
N GLU A 551 51.33 -11.95 11.67
CA GLU A 551 52.56 -12.74 11.74
C GLU A 551 53.31 -12.75 10.37
N MET A 552 52.58 -12.91 9.28
CA MET A 552 53.15 -12.87 7.92
C MET A 552 53.67 -11.47 7.59
N LEU A 553 52.88 -10.44 7.90
CA LEU A 553 53.28 -9.05 7.66
C LEU A 553 54.54 -8.66 8.46
N ALA A 554 54.63 -9.07 9.72
CA ALA A 554 55.79 -8.84 10.56
C ALA A 554 57.07 -9.49 9.97
N ARG A 555 56.97 -10.76 9.51
CA ARG A 555 58.08 -11.43 8.82
C ARG A 555 58.54 -10.74 7.58
N SER A 556 57.61 -10.05 6.89
CA SER A 556 57.90 -9.28 5.66
C SER A 556 58.30 -7.84 5.94
N GLY A 557 58.44 -7.41 7.17
CA GLY A 557 58.76 -6.04 7.54
C GLY A 557 57.66 -5.02 7.23
N LEU A 558 56.43 -5.50 7.07
CA LEU A 558 55.25 -4.70 6.76
C LEU A 558 54.49 -4.28 8.02
N PRO A 559 53.79 -3.16 8.04
CA PRO A 559 52.96 -2.74 9.15
C PRO A 559 51.91 -3.78 9.49
N GLN A 560 51.65 -3.98 10.79
CA GLN A 560 50.59 -4.87 11.27
C GLN A 560 49.21 -4.11 11.33
N LEU A 561 48.12 -4.86 11.20
CA LEU A 561 46.77 -4.37 11.30
C LEU A 561 46.21 -4.51 12.70
N GLU A 562 45.75 -3.43 13.30
CA GLU A 562 44.98 -3.42 14.54
C GLU A 562 43.53 -3.07 14.20
N VAL A 563 42.58 -3.87 14.72
CA VAL A 563 41.16 -3.73 14.38
C VAL A 563 40.32 -3.80 15.64
N GLY A 564 39.46 -2.81 15.86
CA GLY A 564 38.43 -2.89 16.87
C GLY A 564 37.09 -3.36 16.28
N LEU A 565 36.41 -4.25 17.01
CA LEU A 565 35.10 -4.77 16.57
C LEU A 565 34.00 -4.30 17.50
N GLY A 566 32.89 -3.85 16.92
CA GLY A 566 31.66 -3.49 17.64
C GLY A 566 30.49 -4.32 17.15
N ILE A 567 29.73 -4.90 18.06
CA ILE A 567 28.53 -5.69 17.78
C ILE A 567 27.34 -5.01 18.44
N ALA A 568 26.36 -4.63 17.65
CA ALA A 568 25.10 -4.05 18.11
C ALA A 568 23.91 -4.84 17.56
N TYR A 569 22.87 -5.01 18.37
CA TYR A 569 21.62 -5.70 18.05
C TYR A 569 20.46 -4.73 18.04
N SER A 570 19.56 -4.92 17.08
CA SER A 570 18.25 -4.27 17.01
C SER A 570 17.15 -5.33 16.98
N ASP A 571 16.10 -5.09 17.76
CA ASP A 571 14.90 -5.93 17.85
C ASP A 571 13.87 -5.63 16.74
N SER A 572 14.28 -4.89 15.72
CA SER A 572 13.47 -4.53 14.56
C SER A 572 14.17 -4.92 13.25
N ALA A 573 13.42 -4.99 12.17
CA ALA A 573 13.97 -5.09 10.83
C ALA A 573 14.76 -3.82 10.46
N PRO A 574 15.87 -3.93 9.70
CA PRO A 574 16.55 -2.76 9.17
C PRO A 574 15.70 -2.08 8.08
N LEU A 575 15.86 -0.78 7.92
CA LEU A 575 15.29 -0.04 6.80
C LEU A 575 16.27 0.01 5.64
N TYR A 576 15.75 0.17 4.43
CA TYR A 576 16.57 0.29 3.22
C TYR A 576 16.15 1.50 2.40
N LEU A 577 17.14 2.17 1.80
CA LEU A 577 16.91 3.17 0.77
C LEU A 577 17.71 2.79 -0.50
N MET A 578 17.31 3.35 -1.65
CA MET A 578 18.02 3.15 -2.90
C MET A 578 18.78 4.43 -3.29
N ASP A 579 20.07 4.27 -3.57
CA ASP A 579 20.92 5.28 -4.20
C ASP A 579 21.36 4.74 -5.57
N GLY A 580 20.63 5.11 -6.61
CA GLY A 580 20.75 4.50 -7.93
C GLY A 580 20.47 2.99 -7.91
N ASP A 581 21.48 2.17 -8.18
CA ASP A 581 21.39 0.71 -8.13
C ASP A 581 21.90 0.10 -6.81
N ARG A 582 22.27 0.93 -5.84
CA ARG A 582 22.82 0.48 -4.56
C ARG A 582 21.73 0.53 -3.48
N GLN A 583 21.61 -0.55 -2.75
CA GLN A 583 20.79 -0.60 -1.53
C GLN A 583 21.65 -0.12 -0.35
N ILE A 584 21.13 0.83 0.40
CA ILE A 584 21.78 1.35 1.61
C ILE A 584 20.91 0.98 2.80
N MET A 585 21.48 0.25 3.75
CA MET A 585 20.82 -0.11 4.99
C MET A 585 20.87 1.07 5.98
N ILE A 586 19.74 1.34 6.60
CA ILE A 586 19.61 2.32 7.69
C ILE A 586 19.20 1.57 8.96
N SER A 587 19.98 1.74 10.01
CA SER A 587 19.70 1.15 11.30
C SER A 587 20.42 1.92 12.39
N GLU A 588 19.80 2.04 13.56
CA GLU A 588 20.42 2.57 14.77
C GLU A 588 21.62 1.70 15.21
N ALA A 589 21.53 0.38 15.02
CA ALA A 589 22.61 -0.55 15.33
C ALA A 589 23.90 -0.26 14.53
N ILE A 590 23.84 0.41 13.38
CA ILE A 590 25.04 0.84 12.64
C ILE A 590 25.80 1.90 13.46
N ASN A 591 25.10 2.91 13.97
CA ASN A 591 25.70 3.96 14.79
C ASN A 591 26.26 3.41 16.10
N ASP A 592 25.55 2.48 16.72
CA ASP A 592 26.01 1.84 17.94
C ASP A 592 27.25 0.96 17.70
N SER A 593 27.27 0.17 16.63
CA SER A 593 28.44 -0.64 16.28
C SER A 593 29.67 0.22 15.96
N ASP A 594 29.44 1.40 15.34
CA ASP A 594 30.50 2.39 15.10
C ASP A 594 31.11 2.93 16.39
N ARG A 595 30.27 3.34 17.34
CA ARG A 595 30.74 3.76 18.68
C ARG A 595 31.50 2.67 19.38
N LEU A 596 31.00 1.44 19.39
CA LEU A 596 31.59 0.28 20.07
C LEU A 596 32.93 -0.15 19.43
N SER A 597 33.07 -0.01 18.12
CA SER A 597 34.32 -0.30 17.42
C SER A 597 35.33 0.83 17.55
N SER A 598 34.99 2.02 18.00
CA SER A 598 35.83 3.20 17.99
C SER A 598 36.95 3.20 19.06
N CYS A 599 37.98 4.04 18.85
CA CYS A 599 39.05 4.27 19.81
C CYS A 599 39.45 5.75 19.82
N GLY A 600 39.18 6.43 20.91
CA GLY A 600 39.56 7.82 21.10
C GLY A 600 41.08 8.01 21.10
N LYS A 601 41.62 8.94 20.31
CA LYS A 601 43.09 9.18 20.18
C LYS A 601 43.76 9.48 21.52
N ARG A 602 43.10 10.25 22.39
CA ARG A 602 43.62 10.61 23.72
C ARG A 602 43.71 9.38 24.63
N VAL A 603 42.64 8.58 24.64
CA VAL A 603 42.57 7.36 25.45
C VAL A 603 43.57 6.36 24.93
N ARG A 604 43.76 6.19 23.63
CA ARG A 604 44.73 5.29 23.04
C ARG A 604 46.15 5.58 23.52
N LYS A 605 46.56 6.86 23.52
CA LYS A 605 47.90 7.24 24.00
C LYS A 605 48.13 6.89 25.46
N ARG A 606 47.09 7.01 26.30
CA ARG A 606 47.17 6.65 27.73
C ARG A 606 47.17 5.15 27.94
N MET A 607 46.23 4.45 27.30
CA MET A 607 45.99 3.02 27.49
C MET A 607 47.08 2.11 26.90
N SER A 608 47.83 2.59 25.91
CA SER A 608 48.90 1.79 25.28
C SER A 608 49.94 1.24 26.27
N VAL A 609 50.04 1.85 27.46
CA VAL A 609 50.95 1.44 28.54
C VAL A 609 50.22 0.59 29.60
N GLU A 610 48.91 0.71 29.76
CA GLU A 610 48.17 0.23 30.93
C GLU A 610 47.03 -0.76 30.61
N ALA A 611 46.70 -1.03 29.33
CA ALA A 611 45.53 -1.82 28.92
C ALA A 611 45.55 -3.30 29.44
N GLY A 612 46.68 -3.84 29.74
CA GLY A 612 46.80 -5.18 30.37
C GLY A 612 46.25 -6.29 29.46
N VAL A 613 45.44 -7.16 30.07
CA VAL A 613 44.85 -8.36 29.41
C VAL A 613 43.65 -8.03 28.56
N PHE A 614 42.96 -6.93 28.85
CA PHE A 614 41.72 -6.53 28.19
C PHE A 614 41.96 -5.52 27.09
N GLN A 615 41.13 -5.57 26.04
CA GLN A 615 41.28 -4.76 24.82
C GLN A 615 40.15 -3.73 24.64
N VAL A 616 39.13 -3.77 25.51
CA VAL A 616 37.99 -2.85 25.44
C VAL A 616 37.79 -2.11 26.75
N TYR A 617 37.65 -0.81 26.73
CA TYR A 617 37.27 0.01 27.87
C TYR A 617 36.34 1.13 27.41
N THR A 618 35.36 1.48 28.23
CA THR A 618 34.45 2.60 28.00
C THR A 618 34.53 3.56 29.20
N PHE A 619 34.72 4.83 28.90
CA PHE A 619 34.87 5.89 29.89
C PHE A 619 33.80 6.95 29.69
N GLN A 620 33.33 7.49 30.79
CA GLN A 620 32.50 8.71 30.79
C GLN A 620 33.38 9.85 31.35
N LEU A 621 33.50 10.93 30.55
CA LEU A 621 34.19 12.12 31.01
C LEU A 621 33.34 12.86 32.05
N ALA A 622 33.94 13.32 33.14
CA ALA A 622 33.25 14.16 34.09
C ALA A 622 32.89 15.50 33.42
N ALA A 623 31.61 15.85 33.44
CA ALA A 623 31.13 17.13 32.91
C ALA A 623 31.67 18.28 33.79
N ASN A 624 32.34 19.26 33.20
CA ASN A 624 32.50 20.54 33.84
C ASN A 624 31.14 21.23 33.92
N GLU A 625 30.83 21.92 35.01
CA GLU A 625 29.54 22.51 35.41
C GLU A 625 28.84 23.44 34.38
N THR A 626 29.33 23.57 33.16
CA THR A 626 28.87 24.55 32.17
C THR A 626 28.26 23.99 30.88
N VAL A 627 28.16 22.68 30.71
CA VAL A 627 27.59 22.12 29.47
C VAL A 627 26.63 20.98 29.82
N GLU A 628 25.33 21.21 29.61
CA GLU A 628 24.31 20.15 29.46
C GLU A 628 24.56 19.41 28.14
N ALA A 629 25.68 18.68 28.01
CA ALA A 629 25.92 17.80 26.89
C ALA A 629 25.10 16.53 27.06
N ALA A 630 24.49 16.07 25.98
CA ALA A 630 23.82 14.78 25.96
C ALA A 630 24.78 13.66 26.44
N VAL A 631 24.27 12.70 27.20
CA VAL A 631 25.07 11.63 27.83
C VAL A 631 26.00 10.91 26.83
N ASP A 632 25.62 10.88 25.57
CA ASP A 632 26.39 10.24 24.50
C ASP A 632 27.62 11.03 24.03
N GLU A 633 27.63 12.35 24.14
CA GLU A 633 28.79 13.20 23.76
C GLU A 633 29.92 13.11 24.75
N VAL A 634 29.66 12.61 25.98
CA VAL A 634 30.60 12.50 27.08
C VAL A 634 31.25 11.12 27.16
N THR A 635 30.80 10.16 26.37
CA THR A 635 31.31 8.78 26.42
C THR A 635 32.46 8.58 25.43
N ILE A 636 33.59 8.02 25.85
CA ILE A 636 34.75 7.71 25.01
C ILE A 636 35.09 6.23 25.11
N ASN A 637 35.31 5.59 23.97
CA ASN A 637 35.68 4.20 23.88
C ASN A 637 37.19 4.01 23.59
N TYR A 638 37.76 2.97 24.18
CA TYR A 638 39.01 2.36 23.80
C TYR A 638 38.72 0.94 23.35
N ASN A 639 38.95 0.67 22.07
CA ASN A 639 38.83 -0.69 21.53
C ASN A 639 39.97 -0.93 20.54
N VAL A 640 40.97 -1.71 20.92
CA VAL A 640 42.15 -2.01 20.08
C VAL A 640 42.36 -3.53 20.08
N GLY A 641 41.91 -4.20 19.03
CA GLY A 641 42.00 -5.65 18.90
C GLY A 641 40.97 -6.41 19.78
N GLY A 642 39.91 -5.74 20.23
CA GLY A 642 38.84 -6.32 21.07
C GLY A 642 37.51 -6.40 20.37
N ILE A 643 36.56 -7.11 20.98
CA ILE A 643 35.17 -7.24 20.53
C ILE A 643 34.28 -6.62 21.61
N CYS A 644 33.65 -5.50 21.30
CA CYS A 644 32.69 -4.84 22.20
C CYS A 644 31.26 -5.15 21.81
N LEU A 645 30.39 -5.50 22.78
CA LEU A 645 28.97 -5.74 22.61
C LEU A 645 28.14 -4.58 23.13
N SER A 646 27.06 -4.23 22.45
CA SER A 646 26.01 -3.40 23.06
C SER A 646 25.28 -4.15 24.17
N GLU A 647 24.65 -3.45 25.09
CA GLU A 647 23.85 -4.07 26.14
C GLU A 647 22.67 -4.88 25.56
N PRO A 648 21.90 -4.40 24.56
CA PRO A 648 20.88 -5.22 23.89
C PRO A 648 21.46 -6.49 23.26
N ALA A 649 22.64 -6.43 22.63
CA ALA A 649 23.30 -7.60 22.07
C ALA A 649 23.68 -8.60 23.16
N PHE A 650 24.18 -8.15 24.32
CA PHE A 650 24.48 -9.04 25.43
C PHE A 650 23.22 -9.72 26.00
N LEU A 651 22.13 -8.97 26.17
CA LEU A 651 20.86 -9.51 26.66
C LEU A 651 20.27 -10.54 25.66
N LYS A 652 20.35 -10.28 24.37
CA LYS A 652 19.94 -11.21 23.32
C LYS A 652 20.83 -12.47 23.32
N LEU A 653 22.15 -12.33 23.48
CA LEU A 653 23.07 -13.46 23.54
C LEU A 653 22.75 -14.42 24.70
N ARG A 654 22.32 -13.88 25.86
CA ARG A 654 21.84 -14.69 27.00
C ARG A 654 20.58 -15.48 26.72
N GLN A 655 19.79 -15.06 25.75
CA GLN A 655 18.61 -15.81 25.28
C GLN A 655 19.00 -16.87 24.25
N GLU A 656 20.03 -16.61 23.45
CA GLU A 656 20.49 -17.52 22.39
C GLU A 656 21.31 -18.71 22.93
N ILE A 657 22.13 -18.48 23.96
CA ILE A 657 23.03 -19.51 24.55
C ILE A 657 23.01 -19.48 26.08
N SER A 658 23.31 -20.60 26.66
CA SER A 658 23.48 -20.70 28.11
C SER A 658 24.81 -20.02 28.54
N LEU A 659 24.69 -18.96 29.33
CA LEU A 659 25.83 -18.24 29.90
C LEU A 659 25.92 -18.51 31.42
N THR A 660 27.06 -19.05 31.87
CA THR A 660 27.32 -19.25 33.29
C THR A 660 28.12 -18.08 33.83
N ALA A 661 27.66 -17.47 34.92
CA ALA A 661 28.38 -16.41 35.58
C ALA A 661 29.62 -16.94 36.33
N TRP A 662 30.72 -16.23 36.20
CA TRP A 662 31.97 -16.57 36.80
C TRP A 662 32.68 -15.37 37.40
N ARG A 663 33.33 -15.49 38.52
CA ARG A 663 34.16 -14.46 39.16
C ARG A 663 35.62 -14.86 39.16
N THR A 664 36.50 -13.95 38.76
CA THR A 664 37.94 -14.14 38.73
C THR A 664 38.65 -12.87 39.14
N ASN A 665 39.83 -13.00 39.70
CA ASN A 665 40.64 -11.89 40.23
C ASN A 665 41.65 -11.41 39.18
N PHE A 666 41.20 -10.67 38.20
CA PHE A 666 42.08 -9.88 37.35
C PHE A 666 42.26 -8.48 37.97
N ASN A 667 43.50 -8.05 38.17
CA ASN A 667 43.80 -6.72 38.64
C ASN A 667 44.24 -5.85 37.48
N GLY A 668 43.81 -4.61 37.48
CA GLY A 668 44.17 -3.62 36.46
C GLY A 668 43.50 -2.29 36.71
N PRO A 669 44.01 -1.23 36.10
CA PRO A 669 43.39 0.09 36.19
C PRO A 669 41.99 0.05 35.52
N TRP A 670 41.04 0.84 36.03
CA TRP A 670 39.66 0.96 35.57
C TRP A 670 38.87 -0.38 35.54
N LEU A 671 39.24 -1.34 36.37
CA LEU A 671 38.48 -2.56 36.63
C LEU A 671 37.67 -2.39 37.90
N ASP A 672 36.36 -2.57 37.80
CA ASP A 672 35.44 -2.49 38.92
C ASP A 672 35.51 -3.79 39.77
N ASP A 673 35.32 -3.68 41.08
CA ASP A 673 35.20 -4.84 41.98
C ASP A 673 33.91 -5.65 41.69
N GLN A 674 32.89 -5.05 41.10
CA GLN A 674 31.65 -5.70 40.69
C GLN A 674 31.72 -6.36 39.31
N ARG A 675 32.89 -6.44 38.65
CA ARG A 675 33.03 -7.09 37.36
C ARG A 675 32.62 -8.55 37.39
N GLU A 676 31.90 -8.94 36.38
CA GLU A 676 31.43 -10.29 36.20
C GLU A 676 31.90 -10.85 34.84
N PHE A 677 32.17 -12.14 34.83
CA PHE A 677 32.45 -12.88 33.59
C PHE A 677 31.32 -13.85 33.32
N PHE A 678 30.89 -13.94 32.06
CA PHE A 678 29.91 -14.88 31.59
C PHE A 678 30.57 -15.80 30.58
N VAL A 679 30.50 -17.12 30.82
CA VAL A 679 31.13 -18.14 29.98
C VAL A 679 30.07 -18.99 29.32
N GLY A 680 30.19 -19.16 28.02
CA GLY A 680 29.31 -20.00 27.21
C GLY A 680 30.02 -20.54 25.98
N THR A 681 29.25 -21.17 25.07
CA THR A 681 29.76 -21.72 23.82
C THR A 681 28.95 -21.22 22.65
N VAL A 682 29.63 -20.78 21.59
CA VAL A 682 29.01 -20.33 20.35
C VAL A 682 29.34 -21.30 19.21
N PRO A 683 28.41 -21.53 18.27
CA PRO A 683 28.67 -22.37 17.11
C PRO A 683 29.57 -21.64 16.11
N LEU A 684 30.64 -22.31 15.67
CA LEU A 684 31.43 -21.88 14.49
C LEU A 684 30.86 -22.47 13.20
N ALA A 685 31.29 -21.94 12.08
CA ALA A 685 30.79 -22.30 10.76
C ALA A 685 30.97 -23.79 10.36
N ASN A 686 31.77 -24.57 11.06
CA ASN A 686 32.03 -25.98 10.73
C ASN A 686 31.43 -26.96 11.76
N SER A 687 30.32 -26.59 12.40
CA SER A 687 29.70 -27.36 13.49
C SER A 687 30.61 -27.60 14.70
N VAL A 688 31.67 -26.82 14.82
CA VAL A 688 32.57 -26.80 15.99
C VAL A 688 32.06 -25.75 16.95
N PHE A 689 32.05 -26.08 18.24
CA PHE A 689 31.65 -25.12 19.27
C PHE A 689 32.89 -24.45 19.86
N ARG A 690 32.80 -23.14 20.06
CA ARG A 690 33.85 -22.32 20.64
C ARG A 690 33.43 -21.77 22.00
N LYS A 691 34.24 -22.01 23.03
CA LYS A 691 34.07 -21.37 24.33
C LYS A 691 34.36 -19.87 24.20
N ILE A 692 33.45 -19.03 24.67
CA ILE A 692 33.64 -17.57 24.77
C ILE A 692 33.49 -17.12 26.21
N ALA A 693 34.24 -16.08 26.57
CA ALA A 693 34.15 -15.43 27.87
C ALA A 693 33.78 -13.95 27.64
N ILE A 694 32.76 -13.49 28.30
CA ILE A 694 32.27 -12.11 28.18
C ILE A 694 32.51 -11.42 29.50
N ARG A 695 33.26 -10.34 29.47
CA ARG A 695 33.50 -9.48 30.63
C ARG A 695 32.41 -8.40 30.67
N LYS A 696 31.71 -8.29 31.79
CA LYS A 696 30.86 -7.15 32.14
C LYS A 696 31.60 -6.26 33.12
N ASN A 697 31.74 -5.00 32.82
CA ASN A 697 32.41 -4.02 33.70
C ASN A 697 31.59 -2.69 33.70
N ARG A 698 31.64 -1.98 34.83
CA ARG A 698 31.03 -0.66 34.92
C ARG A 698 31.83 0.35 34.11
N ILE A 699 31.13 1.35 33.54
CA ILE A 699 31.77 2.46 32.87
C ILE A 699 32.41 3.35 33.93
N ALA A 700 33.72 3.58 33.80
CA ALA A 700 34.47 4.45 34.71
C ALA A 700 34.22 5.89 34.35
N GLN A 701 33.92 6.71 35.37
CA GLN A 701 33.92 8.17 35.27
C GLN A 701 35.33 8.68 35.51
N VAL A 702 35.89 9.41 34.54
CA VAL A 702 37.28 9.85 34.55
C VAL A 702 37.42 11.34 34.33
N ASP A 703 38.52 11.93 34.87
CA ASP A 703 38.86 13.31 34.60
C ASP A 703 39.26 13.53 33.15
N VAL A 704 38.83 14.65 32.57
CA VAL A 704 39.08 15.00 31.15
C VAL A 704 40.58 15.19 30.85
N ARG A 705 41.39 15.59 31.85
CA ARG A 705 42.80 15.99 31.67
C ARG A 705 43.76 14.81 31.70
N ASP A 706 43.65 13.96 32.73
CA ASP A 706 44.61 12.91 33.04
C ASP A 706 44.03 11.47 33.03
N PHE A 707 42.71 11.32 32.81
CA PHE A 707 42.00 10.03 32.84
C PHE A 707 42.08 9.35 34.22
N SER A 708 42.30 10.10 35.29
CA SER A 708 42.23 9.54 36.63
C SER A 708 40.80 9.12 36.97
N LEU A 709 40.65 8.02 37.70
CA LEU A 709 39.34 7.50 38.10
C LEU A 709 38.71 8.42 39.14
N ILE A 710 37.55 9.00 38.83
CA ILE A 710 36.74 9.80 39.75
C ILE A 710 35.69 8.92 40.44
N GLY A 711 35.07 8.00 39.69
CA GLY A 711 34.01 7.13 40.19
C GLY A 711 33.53 6.15 39.16
N TRP A 712 32.40 5.52 39.49
CA TRP A 712 31.74 4.53 38.61
C TRP A 712 30.33 4.97 38.28
N THR A 713 29.94 4.79 37.03
CA THR A 713 28.56 5.04 36.61
C THR A 713 27.68 3.82 36.92
N GLY A 714 26.34 3.97 36.80
CA GLY A 714 25.40 2.84 36.83
C GLY A 714 25.35 2.02 35.55
N ARG A 715 26.07 2.43 34.48
CA ARG A 715 26.07 1.82 33.14
C ARG A 715 27.21 0.80 33.02
N HIS A 716 27.01 -0.20 32.15
CA HIS A 716 27.97 -1.27 31.91
C HIS A 716 28.39 -1.30 30.44
N TYR A 717 29.53 -1.89 30.18
CA TYR A 717 30.00 -2.29 28.87
C TYR A 717 30.41 -3.74 28.87
N TYR A 718 30.43 -4.38 27.71
CA TYR A 718 30.61 -5.81 27.57
C TYR A 718 31.70 -6.09 26.53
N GLU A 719 32.71 -6.91 26.91
CA GLU A 719 33.78 -7.35 26.02
C GLU A 719 33.74 -8.85 25.85
N VAL A 720 33.68 -9.33 24.61
CA VAL A 720 33.99 -10.71 24.30
C VAL A 720 35.52 -10.84 24.32
N CYS A 721 36.06 -11.49 25.38
CA CYS A 721 37.47 -11.58 25.59
C CYS A 721 38.17 -12.41 24.53
N ALA A 722 39.18 -11.86 23.87
CA ALA A 722 39.98 -12.56 22.85
C ALA A 722 41.34 -13.03 23.33
N ASN A 723 41.76 -12.55 24.53
CA ASN A 723 43.10 -12.87 25.08
C ASN A 723 43.14 -14.29 25.69
N PRO A 724 44.09 -15.16 25.30
CA PRO A 724 44.25 -16.51 25.83
C PRO A 724 44.42 -16.57 27.37
N ALA A 725 45.03 -15.56 27.98
CA ALA A 725 45.23 -15.48 29.41
C ALA A 725 43.91 -15.50 30.22
N VAL A 726 42.82 -14.93 29.65
CA VAL A 726 41.50 -14.98 30.26
C VAL A 726 40.99 -16.41 30.29
N TYR A 727 41.13 -17.15 29.20
CA TYR A 727 40.66 -18.53 29.09
C TYR A 727 41.50 -19.48 29.95
N ALA A 728 42.79 -19.21 30.15
CA ALA A 728 43.64 -19.97 31.04
C ALA A 728 43.24 -19.83 32.53
N ALA A 729 42.65 -18.68 32.90
CA ALA A 729 42.16 -18.42 34.24
C ALA A 729 40.75 -18.96 34.50
N LEU A 730 40.04 -19.42 33.45
CA LEU A 730 38.70 -20.01 33.59
C LEU A 730 38.82 -21.46 34.10
N PRO A 731 37.88 -21.95 34.92
CA PRO A 731 37.91 -23.30 35.41
C PRO A 731 37.83 -24.33 34.29
N SER A 732 38.51 -25.45 34.46
CA SER A 732 38.32 -26.61 33.62
C SER A 732 36.94 -27.22 33.89
N GLU A 733 36.26 -27.73 32.87
CA GLU A 733 34.89 -28.31 32.95
C GLU A 733 34.70 -29.39 34.03
N LYS A 734 35.76 -29.86 34.60
CA LYS A 734 35.72 -30.90 35.67
C LYS A 734 35.37 -30.37 37.06
N SER A 735 35.29 -29.06 37.30
CA SER A 735 35.00 -28.46 38.61
C SER A 735 33.61 -27.88 38.77
N ALA A 736 32.74 -28.02 37.77
CA ALA A 736 31.37 -27.48 37.77
C ALA A 736 30.27 -28.44 38.26
N SER A 737 30.67 -29.56 38.93
CA SER A 737 29.73 -30.48 39.58
C SER A 737 29.90 -30.39 41.10
N ALA A 738 29.30 -29.40 41.72
CA ALA A 738 28.81 -29.41 43.12
C ALA A 738 28.05 -28.09 43.38
N PRO A 739 27.00 -28.17 44.25
CA PRO A 739 25.67 -27.57 44.10
C PRO A 739 25.59 -26.08 44.28
#